data_ba3d8309b1f14ac9fb03ace2ced66da3
#
_entry.id   ba3d8309b1f14ac9fb03ace2ced66da3
#
_cell.length_a   1.000
_cell.length_b   1.000
_cell.length_c   1.000
_cell.angle_alpha   90.00
_cell.angle_beta   90.00
_cell.angle_gamma   90.00
#
_symmetry.space_group_name_H-M   'P 1'
#
loop_
_entity.id
_entity.type
_entity.pdbx_description
1 polymer ?
#
loop_
_entity_poly.entity_id
_entity_poly.type
_entity_poly.pdbx_seq_one_letter_code
_entity_poly.pdbx_strand_id
1 'polypeptide(L)'
;MNFNNFTIKSQEAIQKAVEITRNSGAQAIEPVHLLKAILSEGESLIKFIFAKTGAGLPMVMSAVDKEIAAQPKVSGGEPYLSRTSNDVLQKAIDIAKKQGDEYVTLEAMLLAIFEINSPASAILKDAGLSDKELRGAVEELRKGKKATDQSAEETYNALSKYAINLNERARSGKLDPVIGRDDEIRRVLQILSRRTKNNPMLIGEPGTGKTAIAEGLAQRIVRGDVPENLRSKQIFSLDMGALVAGAKYKGEFEERLKAIVNEVTQSDGEIILFIDEIHTLVGAGKGEGAMDAANILKPALARGELRSIGATTLDEYQKYFEKDKALERRFQKVMVNEPDEMSAIAILRGLKERYENHHKVRIRDEAIIAAVQLSERYITDRFLPDKAIDLVDEAASKLRLEIDSVPQALDEISRRIAQKEIEREAIKREGDTEKVKEIEKDLASMREEEKEFTAKWKAEKDLINKIQQNKIDIEQLNFEADRAEREGDYAKVAEIRYSRIQEKERENAEIQTQLGMMQGEKALIKEEVDAEDIADVVSRWTGIPVNKMVQSEKEKLLHLEAELHSRVVGQEEAIRAIADAVRRSRAGLNDPRRPIGSFIFLGTTGVGKTELAKALAEYLFDDENMMTRIDMSEYQEKHTVSRLVGAPPGYVGYDEGGQLTEAVRRKPYSVVLFDEIEKAHPDVFNILLQVLDDGRLTDNKGRLVNFKNTIIIMTSNMGSNVIRENFAKMTPENRDETIEKTKGEVIEMLKQTIRPEFLNRIDETIMFTPLNEKEIEEIVGLQINGIKKMLARNGVTLEVTPSALHFLAEEGYDPEFGARPVKRAIHRLVLNQLSKDILAQKVDKDKPIVIDTDGADGLVFKN
;
A
#
# COMPACT_ATOMS: atom_id res chain seq x y z
N MET A 1 -54.05 -19.72 6.23
CA MET A 1 -53.48 -20.31 4.97
C MET A 1 -52.17 -20.98 5.31
N ASN A 2 -51.85 -22.07 4.68
CA ASN A 2 -50.54 -22.68 4.78
C ASN A 2 -49.67 -22.09 3.67
N PHE A 3 -48.56 -21.40 3.99
CA PHE A 3 -47.68 -20.71 3.02
C PHE A 3 -46.52 -21.60 2.53
N ASN A 4 -46.56 -22.92 2.81
CA ASN A 4 -45.49 -23.84 2.39
C ASN A 4 -45.32 -23.92 0.87
N ASN A 5 -46.33 -23.57 0.09
CA ASN A 5 -46.28 -23.53 -1.38
C ASN A 5 -45.86 -22.15 -1.92
N PHE A 6 -45.33 -21.27 -1.08
CA PHE A 6 -44.75 -19.98 -1.49
C PHE A 6 -43.26 -20.06 -1.42
N THR A 7 -42.59 -19.35 -2.31
CA THR A 7 -41.11 -19.19 -2.26
C THR A 7 -40.73 -18.48 -0.97
N ILE A 8 -39.45 -18.64 -0.58
CA ILE A 8 -38.90 -17.97 0.61
C ILE A 8 -39.16 -16.45 0.54
N LYS A 9 -38.86 -15.84 -0.59
CA LYS A 9 -39.07 -14.40 -0.82
C LYS A 9 -40.54 -13.99 -0.71
N SER A 10 -41.45 -14.84 -1.23
CA SER A 10 -42.90 -14.60 -1.12
C SER A 10 -43.38 -14.71 0.31
N GLN A 11 -42.86 -15.66 1.11
CA GLN A 11 -43.16 -15.77 2.53
C GLN A 11 -42.62 -14.58 3.30
N GLU A 12 -41.40 -14.14 3.04
CA GLU A 12 -40.79 -12.92 3.63
C GLU A 12 -41.64 -11.66 3.32
N ALA A 13 -42.09 -11.52 2.07
CA ALA A 13 -42.99 -10.42 1.69
C ALA A 13 -44.35 -10.46 2.47
N ILE A 14 -44.91 -11.64 2.66
CA ILE A 14 -46.13 -11.77 3.47
C ILE A 14 -45.85 -11.39 4.93
N GLN A 15 -44.75 -11.86 5.52
CA GLN A 15 -44.38 -11.48 6.89
C GLN A 15 -44.12 -9.97 7.00
N LYS A 16 -43.48 -9.39 6.00
CA LYS A 16 -43.24 -7.94 5.93
C LYS A 16 -44.53 -7.14 5.82
N ALA A 17 -45.48 -7.65 5.08
CA ALA A 17 -46.82 -7.03 5.01
C ALA A 17 -47.53 -7.02 6.38
N VAL A 18 -47.39 -8.08 7.17
CA VAL A 18 -47.89 -8.13 8.57
C VAL A 18 -47.20 -7.05 9.42
N GLU A 19 -45.89 -6.94 9.29
CA GLU A 19 -45.10 -5.92 10.02
C GLU A 19 -45.50 -4.47 9.61
N ILE A 20 -45.64 -4.20 8.30
CA ILE A 20 -46.10 -2.92 7.78
C ILE A 20 -47.49 -2.57 8.31
N THR A 21 -48.40 -3.54 8.29
CA THR A 21 -49.75 -3.35 8.80
C THR A 21 -49.73 -3.00 10.30
N ARG A 22 -48.92 -3.71 11.09
CA ARG A 22 -48.75 -3.41 12.51
C ARG A 22 -48.22 -2.01 12.77
N ASN A 23 -47.19 -1.65 12.02
CA ASN A 23 -46.50 -0.34 12.16
C ASN A 23 -47.39 0.83 11.71
N SER A 24 -48.26 0.63 10.72
CA SER A 24 -49.24 1.63 10.28
C SER A 24 -50.39 1.82 11.25
N GLY A 25 -50.59 0.88 12.22
CA GLY A 25 -51.70 0.87 13.13
C GLY A 25 -53.01 0.31 12.51
N ALA A 26 -52.92 -0.33 11.34
CA ALA A 26 -54.05 -1.02 10.73
C ALA A 26 -54.19 -2.46 11.30
N GLN A 27 -55.38 -3.00 11.24
CA GLN A 27 -55.68 -4.38 11.71
C GLN A 27 -55.86 -5.34 10.53
N ALA A 28 -56.37 -4.85 9.39
CA ALA A 28 -56.53 -5.66 8.18
C ALA A 28 -55.31 -5.51 7.27
N ILE A 29 -54.71 -6.62 6.85
CA ILE A 29 -53.67 -6.65 5.82
C ILE A 29 -54.37 -6.53 4.47
N GLU A 30 -54.34 -5.33 3.89
CA GLU A 30 -54.93 -5.04 2.59
C GLU A 30 -53.89 -5.29 1.45
N PRO A 31 -54.32 -5.45 0.17
CA PRO A 31 -53.42 -5.63 -0.97
C PRO A 31 -52.31 -4.56 -1.08
N VAL A 32 -52.55 -3.35 -0.59
CA VAL A 32 -51.57 -2.28 -0.57
C VAL A 32 -50.37 -2.58 0.36
N HIS A 33 -50.61 -3.29 1.50
CA HIS A 33 -49.55 -3.74 2.39
C HIS A 33 -48.70 -4.84 1.75
N LEU A 34 -49.35 -5.79 1.02
CA LEU A 34 -48.68 -6.81 0.22
C LEU A 34 -47.85 -6.17 -0.90
N LEU A 35 -48.42 -5.19 -1.60
CA LEU A 35 -47.68 -4.49 -2.64
C LEU A 35 -46.46 -3.77 -2.06
N LYS A 36 -46.58 -3.07 -0.96
CA LYS A 36 -45.45 -2.41 -0.30
C LYS A 36 -44.36 -3.40 0.09
N ALA A 37 -44.73 -4.55 0.61
CA ALA A 37 -43.80 -5.61 1.01
C ALA A 37 -43.09 -6.20 -0.22
N ILE A 38 -43.81 -6.47 -1.31
CA ILE A 38 -43.22 -6.94 -2.57
C ILE A 38 -42.24 -5.92 -3.15
N LEU A 39 -42.57 -4.64 -3.13
CA LEU A 39 -41.69 -3.55 -3.59
C LEU A 39 -40.40 -3.46 -2.75
N SER A 40 -40.45 -3.83 -1.47
CA SER A 40 -39.30 -3.82 -0.55
C SER A 40 -38.46 -5.09 -0.66
N GLU A 41 -39.06 -6.27 -0.63
CA GLU A 41 -38.34 -7.56 -0.61
C GLU A 41 -37.88 -8.01 -2.00
N GLY A 42 -38.58 -7.58 -3.06
CA GLY A 42 -38.29 -7.94 -4.45
C GLY A 42 -37.47 -6.88 -5.19
N GLU A 43 -36.56 -6.16 -4.57
CA GLU A 43 -35.90 -4.98 -5.13
C GLU A 43 -35.32 -5.19 -6.55
N SER A 44 -34.59 -6.25 -6.80
CA SER A 44 -33.99 -6.55 -8.13
C SER A 44 -35.04 -6.91 -9.18
N LEU A 45 -36.04 -7.71 -8.80
CA LEU A 45 -37.15 -8.11 -9.64
C LEU A 45 -38.00 -6.91 -10.01
N ILE A 46 -38.33 -6.10 -9.03
CA ILE A 46 -39.15 -4.88 -9.17
C ILE A 46 -38.41 -3.86 -10.05
N LYS A 47 -37.13 -3.59 -9.81
CA LYS A 47 -36.32 -2.71 -10.66
C LYS A 47 -36.32 -3.18 -12.13
N PHE A 48 -36.19 -4.47 -12.38
CA PHE A 48 -36.23 -5.02 -13.73
C PHE A 48 -37.60 -4.80 -14.40
N ILE A 49 -38.69 -5.17 -13.72
CA ILE A 49 -40.06 -5.05 -14.26
C ILE A 49 -40.37 -3.57 -14.56
N PHE A 50 -40.09 -2.66 -13.63
CA PHE A 50 -40.38 -1.24 -13.80
C PHE A 50 -39.48 -0.57 -14.86
N ALA A 51 -38.24 -0.98 -14.99
CA ALA A 51 -37.37 -0.51 -16.05
C ALA A 51 -37.85 -0.94 -17.45
N LYS A 52 -38.38 -2.17 -17.57
CA LYS A 52 -38.90 -2.69 -18.84
C LYS A 52 -40.23 -2.09 -19.24
N THR A 53 -41.11 -1.83 -18.29
CA THR A 53 -42.41 -1.24 -18.53
C THR A 53 -42.40 0.28 -18.62
N GLY A 54 -41.28 0.93 -18.24
CA GLY A 54 -41.16 2.39 -18.24
C GLY A 54 -41.94 3.09 -17.14
N ALA A 55 -42.55 2.35 -16.20
CA ALA A 55 -43.32 2.91 -15.10
C ALA A 55 -42.42 3.50 -14.01
N GLY A 56 -42.83 4.61 -13.41
CA GLY A 56 -42.07 5.35 -12.40
C GLY A 56 -42.14 4.70 -11.01
N LEU A 57 -41.19 3.83 -10.65
CA LEU A 57 -41.15 3.16 -9.33
C LEU A 57 -41.25 4.13 -8.13
N PRO A 58 -40.53 5.31 -8.09
CA PRO A 58 -40.68 6.25 -6.97
C PRO A 58 -42.10 6.79 -6.82
N MET A 59 -42.81 7.00 -7.91
CA MET A 59 -44.20 7.46 -7.93
C MET A 59 -45.13 6.39 -7.32
N VAL A 60 -44.95 5.12 -7.70
CA VAL A 60 -45.72 4.00 -7.15
C VAL A 60 -45.45 3.87 -5.64
N MET A 61 -44.20 3.92 -5.21
CA MET A 61 -43.87 3.84 -3.79
C MET A 61 -44.51 4.97 -2.97
N SER A 62 -44.48 6.20 -3.47
CA SER A 62 -45.10 7.34 -2.80
C SER A 62 -46.64 7.20 -2.74
N ALA A 63 -47.28 6.68 -3.79
CA ALA A 63 -48.73 6.44 -3.83
C ALA A 63 -49.12 5.31 -2.86
N VAL A 64 -48.40 4.24 -2.79
CA VAL A 64 -48.59 3.15 -1.83
C VAL A 64 -48.48 3.64 -0.40
N ASP A 65 -47.46 4.47 -0.08
CA ASP A 65 -47.28 5.02 1.27
C ASP A 65 -48.43 5.95 1.67
N LYS A 66 -48.95 6.76 0.76
CA LYS A 66 -50.13 7.58 1.00
C LYS A 66 -51.38 6.75 1.25
N GLU A 67 -51.58 5.67 0.51
CA GLU A 67 -52.74 4.80 0.65
C GLU A 67 -52.67 4.03 1.99
N ILE A 68 -51.51 3.57 2.40
CA ILE A 68 -51.28 2.93 3.71
C ILE A 68 -51.57 3.94 4.85
N ALA A 69 -51.12 5.17 4.71
CA ALA A 69 -51.37 6.20 5.71
C ALA A 69 -52.87 6.59 5.86
N ALA A 70 -53.64 6.40 4.80
CA ALA A 70 -55.08 6.68 4.75
C ALA A 70 -55.93 5.55 5.37
N GLN A 71 -55.36 4.37 5.64
CA GLN A 71 -56.08 3.24 6.22
C GLN A 71 -56.55 3.50 7.65
N PRO A 72 -57.73 2.96 8.06
CA PRO A 72 -58.26 3.12 9.41
C PRO A 72 -57.29 2.60 10.46
N LYS A 73 -56.94 3.41 11.46
CA LYS A 73 -56.06 3.02 12.56
C LYS A 73 -56.91 2.45 13.70
N VAL A 74 -56.59 1.25 14.13
CA VAL A 74 -57.29 0.54 15.24
C VAL A 74 -56.26 0.14 16.28
N SER A 75 -56.48 0.46 17.54
CA SER A 75 -55.62 0.05 18.65
C SER A 75 -56.07 -1.29 19.23
N GLY A 76 -55.13 -2.27 19.21
CA GLY A 76 -55.26 -3.55 19.90
C GLY A 76 -55.94 -4.63 19.05
N GLY A 77 -55.16 -5.56 18.56
CA GLY A 77 -55.58 -6.76 17.83
C GLY A 77 -54.43 -7.27 16.95
N GLU A 78 -54.39 -8.58 16.75
CA GLU A 78 -53.42 -9.14 15.79
C GLU A 78 -53.86 -8.84 14.35
N PRO A 79 -52.92 -8.50 13.47
CA PRO A 79 -53.20 -8.29 12.05
C PRO A 79 -53.77 -9.56 11.41
N TYR A 80 -54.79 -9.41 10.58
CA TYR A 80 -55.39 -10.50 9.81
C TYR A 80 -55.51 -10.14 8.34
N LEU A 81 -55.46 -11.17 7.47
CA LEU A 81 -55.63 -10.97 6.03
C LEU A 81 -57.08 -10.52 5.72
N SER A 82 -57.22 -9.39 5.01
CA SER A 82 -58.51 -8.97 4.49
C SER A 82 -59.04 -9.98 3.45
N ARG A 83 -60.33 -9.95 3.17
CA ARG A 83 -60.92 -10.78 2.12
C ARG A 83 -60.25 -10.55 0.79
N THR A 84 -59.96 -9.30 0.42
CA THR A 84 -59.33 -8.94 -0.82
C THR A 84 -57.90 -9.46 -0.88
N SER A 85 -57.14 -9.41 0.22
CA SER A 85 -55.77 -9.97 0.27
C SER A 85 -55.77 -11.50 0.19
N ASN A 86 -56.78 -12.17 0.79
CA ASN A 86 -56.93 -13.61 0.58
C ASN A 86 -57.23 -13.95 -0.88
N ASP A 87 -58.10 -13.17 -1.56
CA ASP A 87 -58.41 -13.35 -2.96
C ASP A 87 -57.15 -13.14 -3.83
N VAL A 88 -56.30 -12.15 -3.49
CA VAL A 88 -55.01 -11.93 -4.17
C VAL A 88 -54.07 -13.13 -4.02
N LEU A 89 -53.93 -13.67 -2.81
CA LEU A 89 -53.04 -14.82 -2.57
C LEU A 89 -53.56 -16.09 -3.26
N GLN A 90 -54.88 -16.29 -3.27
CA GLN A 90 -55.50 -17.40 -3.99
C GLN A 90 -55.31 -17.26 -5.49
N LYS A 91 -55.46 -16.05 -6.03
CA LYS A 91 -55.23 -15.76 -7.45
C LYS A 91 -53.74 -15.97 -7.83
N ALA A 92 -52.80 -15.61 -6.93
CA ALA A 92 -51.38 -15.88 -7.15
C ALA A 92 -51.09 -17.40 -7.28
N ILE A 93 -51.75 -18.22 -6.45
CA ILE A 93 -51.67 -19.68 -6.55
C ILE A 93 -52.20 -20.16 -7.89
N ASP A 94 -53.34 -19.62 -8.39
CA ASP A 94 -53.88 -19.98 -9.67
C ASP A 94 -53.00 -19.57 -10.85
N ILE A 95 -52.33 -18.39 -10.75
CA ILE A 95 -51.37 -17.92 -11.72
C ILE A 95 -50.15 -18.87 -11.76
N ALA A 96 -49.60 -19.22 -10.61
CA ALA A 96 -48.47 -20.15 -10.49
C ALA A 96 -48.80 -21.51 -11.12
N LYS A 97 -49.96 -22.08 -10.81
CA LYS A 97 -50.42 -23.35 -11.43
C LYS A 97 -50.55 -23.26 -12.95
N LYS A 98 -51.08 -22.13 -13.47
CA LYS A 98 -51.21 -21.96 -14.96
C LYS A 98 -49.83 -21.83 -15.62
N GLN A 99 -48.81 -21.28 -14.92
CA GLN A 99 -47.46 -21.21 -15.40
C GLN A 99 -46.68 -22.53 -15.22
N GLY A 100 -47.27 -23.50 -14.54
CA GLY A 100 -46.69 -24.82 -14.27
C GLY A 100 -45.64 -24.77 -13.14
N ASP A 101 -45.79 -23.84 -12.22
CA ASP A 101 -44.93 -23.66 -11.07
C ASP A 101 -45.45 -24.50 -9.87
N GLU A 102 -44.51 -25.00 -9.07
CA GLU A 102 -44.83 -25.69 -7.81
C GLU A 102 -44.94 -24.70 -6.64
N TYR A 103 -44.26 -23.55 -6.76
CA TYR A 103 -44.25 -22.52 -5.72
C TYR A 103 -44.75 -21.18 -6.26
N VAL A 104 -45.40 -20.42 -5.42
CA VAL A 104 -45.89 -19.06 -5.72
C VAL A 104 -44.79 -18.07 -5.51
N THR A 105 -44.44 -17.34 -6.54
CA THR A 105 -43.37 -16.36 -6.59
C THR A 105 -43.88 -14.93 -6.38
N LEU A 106 -42.94 -13.98 -6.10
CA LEU A 106 -43.27 -12.56 -5.95
C LEU A 106 -43.92 -11.96 -7.20
N GLU A 107 -43.46 -12.35 -8.40
CA GLU A 107 -44.08 -11.86 -9.65
C GLU A 107 -45.47 -12.44 -9.86
N ALA A 108 -45.75 -13.66 -9.41
CA ALA A 108 -47.11 -14.21 -9.43
C ALA A 108 -48.02 -13.43 -8.46
N MET A 109 -47.52 -13.04 -7.31
CA MET A 109 -48.24 -12.18 -6.36
C MET A 109 -48.46 -10.77 -6.93
N LEU A 110 -47.48 -10.19 -7.61
CA LEU A 110 -47.58 -8.87 -8.26
C LEU A 110 -48.65 -8.91 -9.38
N LEU A 111 -48.64 -9.94 -10.22
CA LEU A 111 -49.66 -10.15 -11.25
C LEU A 111 -51.05 -10.31 -10.66
N ALA A 112 -51.20 -11.05 -9.55
CA ALA A 112 -52.45 -11.20 -8.84
C ALA A 112 -52.98 -9.89 -8.24
N ILE A 113 -52.09 -9.06 -7.67
CA ILE A 113 -52.46 -7.71 -7.18
C ILE A 113 -52.96 -6.84 -8.33
N PHE A 114 -52.32 -6.92 -9.49
CA PHE A 114 -52.69 -6.16 -10.67
C PHE A 114 -54.05 -6.54 -11.23
N GLU A 115 -54.38 -7.84 -11.23
CA GLU A 115 -55.63 -8.37 -11.76
C GLU A 115 -56.84 -8.13 -10.82
N ILE A 116 -56.68 -8.20 -9.50
CA ILE A 116 -57.74 -8.01 -8.53
C ILE A 116 -58.00 -6.53 -8.30
N ASN A 117 -59.28 -6.17 -8.49
CA ASN A 117 -59.68 -4.76 -8.33
C ASN A 117 -59.52 -4.32 -6.85
N SER A 118 -58.54 -3.45 -6.62
CA SER A 118 -58.15 -2.94 -5.30
C SER A 118 -57.44 -1.59 -5.44
N PRO A 119 -57.27 -0.82 -4.38
CA PRO A 119 -56.48 0.42 -4.41
C PRO A 119 -55.05 0.15 -4.89
N ALA A 120 -54.43 -1.00 -4.56
CA ALA A 120 -53.12 -1.39 -5.04
C ALA A 120 -53.08 -1.61 -6.55
N SER A 121 -54.09 -2.22 -7.13
CA SER A 121 -54.27 -2.39 -8.57
C SER A 121 -54.43 -1.04 -9.30
N ALA A 122 -55.21 -0.12 -8.70
CA ALA A 122 -55.37 1.23 -9.25
C ALA A 122 -54.07 1.99 -9.31
N ILE A 123 -53.29 1.98 -8.23
CA ILE A 123 -51.95 2.63 -8.18
C ILE A 123 -51.04 2.12 -9.31
N LEU A 124 -50.99 0.78 -9.53
CA LEU A 124 -50.17 0.20 -10.58
C LEU A 124 -50.64 0.61 -11.99
N LYS A 125 -51.93 0.68 -12.23
CA LYS A 125 -52.52 1.11 -13.51
C LYS A 125 -52.31 2.61 -13.76
N ASP A 126 -52.48 3.43 -12.72
CA ASP A 126 -52.24 4.88 -12.80
C ASP A 126 -50.77 5.20 -13.07
N ALA A 127 -49.84 4.32 -12.65
CA ALA A 127 -48.43 4.42 -12.98
C ALA A 127 -48.09 4.02 -14.43
N GLY A 128 -49.13 3.66 -15.23
CA GLY A 128 -48.95 3.33 -16.64
C GLY A 128 -48.70 1.84 -16.93
N LEU A 129 -48.77 0.95 -15.94
CA LEU A 129 -48.63 -0.49 -16.15
C LEU A 129 -49.85 -1.08 -16.84
N SER A 130 -49.61 -1.87 -17.91
CA SER A 130 -50.66 -2.68 -18.57
C SER A 130 -50.43 -4.19 -18.31
N ASP A 131 -51.50 -4.97 -18.35
CA ASP A 131 -51.41 -6.44 -18.15
C ASP A 131 -50.44 -7.10 -19.15
N LYS A 132 -50.50 -6.67 -20.42
CA LYS A 132 -49.62 -7.22 -21.48
C LYS A 132 -48.13 -6.92 -21.21
N GLU A 133 -47.82 -5.72 -20.85
CA GLU A 133 -46.44 -5.29 -20.56
C GLU A 133 -45.92 -5.96 -19.29
N LEU A 134 -46.72 -6.03 -18.24
CA LEU A 134 -46.34 -6.68 -17.00
C LEU A 134 -46.06 -8.17 -17.20
N ARG A 135 -46.96 -8.87 -17.92
CA ARG A 135 -46.75 -10.29 -18.27
C ARG A 135 -45.55 -10.50 -19.17
N GLY A 136 -45.34 -9.63 -20.16
CA GLY A 136 -44.18 -9.69 -21.06
C GLY A 136 -42.85 -9.48 -20.27
N ALA A 137 -42.83 -8.52 -19.33
CA ALA A 137 -41.67 -8.31 -18.46
C ALA A 137 -41.39 -9.52 -17.56
N VAL A 138 -42.44 -10.16 -17.03
CA VAL A 138 -42.31 -11.38 -16.20
C VAL A 138 -41.81 -12.57 -17.03
N GLU A 139 -42.33 -12.76 -18.26
CA GLU A 139 -41.84 -13.81 -19.16
C GLU A 139 -40.39 -13.63 -19.56
N GLU A 140 -39.98 -12.39 -19.83
CA GLU A 140 -38.58 -12.06 -20.16
C GLU A 140 -37.67 -12.26 -18.94
N LEU A 141 -38.13 -11.89 -17.75
CA LEU A 141 -37.42 -12.15 -16.48
C LEU A 141 -37.19 -13.66 -16.28
N ARG A 142 -38.17 -14.43 -16.48
CA ARG A 142 -38.16 -15.89 -16.24
C ARG A 142 -37.43 -16.68 -17.34
N LYS A 143 -37.36 -16.17 -18.56
CA LYS A 143 -36.75 -16.88 -19.71
C LYS A 143 -37.22 -18.35 -19.82
N GLY A 144 -38.47 -18.59 -19.53
CA GLY A 144 -39.09 -19.95 -19.59
C GLY A 144 -38.76 -20.85 -18.38
N LYS A 145 -38.09 -20.36 -17.35
CA LYS A 145 -37.85 -21.12 -16.10
C LYS A 145 -39.13 -21.24 -15.27
N LYS A 146 -39.31 -22.40 -14.65
CA LYS A 146 -40.41 -22.68 -13.71
C LYS A 146 -39.93 -22.65 -12.29
N ALA A 147 -40.77 -22.21 -11.36
CA ALA A 147 -40.49 -22.22 -9.94
C ALA A 147 -40.75 -23.61 -9.33
N THR A 148 -39.74 -24.48 -9.38
CA THR A 148 -39.78 -25.86 -8.88
C THR A 148 -39.21 -26.02 -7.47
N ASP A 149 -38.60 -24.95 -6.93
CA ASP A 149 -38.04 -24.90 -5.58
C ASP A 149 -38.40 -23.60 -4.87
N GLN A 150 -38.17 -23.56 -3.54
CA GLN A 150 -38.50 -22.40 -2.72
C GLN A 150 -37.58 -21.19 -2.95
N SER A 151 -36.40 -21.37 -3.57
CA SER A 151 -35.41 -20.32 -3.86
C SER A 151 -35.45 -19.87 -5.34
N ALA A 152 -36.49 -20.16 -6.06
CA ALA A 152 -36.58 -19.94 -7.52
C ALA A 152 -36.25 -18.52 -7.97
N GLU A 153 -36.68 -17.48 -7.21
CA GLU A 153 -36.38 -16.09 -7.56
C GLU A 153 -34.88 -15.72 -7.46
N GLU A 154 -34.08 -16.44 -6.68
CA GLU A 154 -32.64 -16.22 -6.62
C GLU A 154 -31.94 -16.67 -7.89
N THR A 155 -32.52 -17.62 -8.59
CA THR A 155 -31.97 -18.18 -9.83
C THR A 155 -32.30 -17.34 -11.09
N TYR A 156 -33.16 -16.33 -10.99
CA TYR A 156 -33.51 -15.45 -12.11
C TYR A 156 -32.49 -14.32 -12.25
N ASN A 157 -31.98 -14.11 -13.46
CA ASN A 157 -30.97 -13.10 -13.77
C ASN A 157 -29.74 -13.16 -12.82
N ALA A 158 -29.24 -14.35 -12.56
CA ALA A 158 -28.15 -14.58 -11.64
C ALA A 158 -26.88 -13.80 -12.05
N LEU A 159 -26.61 -13.69 -13.35
CA LEU A 159 -25.48 -12.91 -13.87
C LEU A 159 -25.59 -11.42 -13.50
N SER A 160 -26.76 -10.82 -13.66
CA SER A 160 -26.92 -9.39 -13.32
C SER A 160 -26.85 -9.10 -11.82
N LYS A 161 -27.08 -10.09 -10.97
CA LYS A 161 -27.01 -9.97 -9.51
C LYS A 161 -25.60 -10.20 -8.96
N TYR A 162 -24.88 -11.17 -9.54
CA TYR A 162 -23.63 -11.68 -8.96
C TYR A 162 -22.43 -11.52 -9.89
N ALA A 163 -22.59 -10.84 -11.05
CA ALA A 163 -21.49 -10.56 -11.94
C ALA A 163 -21.63 -9.17 -12.58
N ILE A 164 -20.48 -8.59 -12.88
CA ILE A 164 -20.37 -7.25 -13.46
C ILE A 164 -20.12 -7.40 -14.96
N ASN A 165 -20.92 -6.77 -15.80
CA ASN A 165 -20.70 -6.73 -17.25
C ASN A 165 -19.57 -5.76 -17.60
N LEU A 166 -18.40 -6.28 -17.95
CA LEU A 166 -17.23 -5.46 -18.30
C LEU A 166 -17.42 -4.71 -19.63
N ASN A 167 -18.16 -5.28 -20.58
CA ASN A 167 -18.44 -4.59 -21.85
C ASN A 167 -19.32 -3.34 -21.66
N GLU A 168 -20.28 -3.39 -20.74
CA GLU A 168 -21.09 -2.23 -20.40
C GLU A 168 -20.26 -1.15 -19.69
N ARG A 169 -19.37 -1.57 -18.77
CA ARG A 169 -18.43 -0.65 -18.15
C ARG A 169 -17.49 -0.03 -19.16
N ALA A 170 -17.00 -0.81 -20.14
CA ALA A 170 -16.18 -0.29 -21.23
C ALA A 170 -16.94 0.73 -22.09
N ARG A 171 -18.22 0.45 -22.44
CA ARG A 171 -19.07 1.39 -23.18
C ARG A 171 -19.35 2.69 -22.43
N SER A 172 -19.49 2.59 -21.12
CA SER A 172 -19.74 3.76 -20.26
C SER A 172 -18.46 4.53 -19.88
N GLY A 173 -17.27 4.14 -20.38
CA GLY A 173 -16.00 4.78 -20.09
C GLY A 173 -15.49 4.58 -18.64
N LYS A 174 -16.08 3.68 -17.87
CA LYS A 174 -15.76 3.45 -16.46
C LYS A 174 -14.56 2.53 -16.23
N LEU A 175 -13.99 1.94 -17.28
CA LEU A 175 -12.79 1.10 -17.18
C LEU A 175 -11.55 1.93 -17.47
N ASP A 176 -10.48 1.64 -16.75
CA ASP A 176 -9.18 2.26 -16.97
C ASP A 176 -8.55 1.80 -18.29
N PRO A 177 -7.75 2.64 -18.95
CA PRO A 177 -7.05 2.24 -20.16
C PRO A 177 -6.01 1.16 -19.81
N VAL A 178 -5.98 0.10 -20.59
CA VAL A 178 -5.02 -0.99 -20.40
C VAL A 178 -3.86 -0.82 -21.38
N ILE A 179 -2.66 -0.69 -20.84
CA ILE A 179 -1.43 -0.36 -21.56
C ILE A 179 -0.39 -1.43 -21.27
N GLY A 180 0.40 -1.79 -22.28
CA GLY A 180 1.56 -2.68 -22.14
C GLY A 180 1.21 -4.15 -21.85
N ARG A 181 -0.03 -4.59 -22.16
CA ARG A 181 -0.49 -5.97 -21.98
C ARG A 181 -0.98 -6.61 -23.31
N ASP A 182 -0.47 -6.11 -24.42
CA ASP A 182 -0.92 -6.54 -25.75
C ASP A 182 -0.63 -8.00 -26.04
N ASP A 183 0.51 -8.51 -25.59
CA ASP A 183 0.90 -9.90 -25.85
C ASP A 183 0.07 -10.88 -25.02
N GLU A 184 -0.18 -10.57 -23.76
CA GLU A 184 -1.04 -11.37 -22.90
C GLU A 184 -2.48 -11.36 -23.40
N ILE A 185 -3.03 -10.21 -23.78
CA ILE A 185 -4.39 -10.11 -24.36
C ILE A 185 -4.45 -10.89 -25.67
N ARG A 186 -3.46 -10.76 -26.54
CA ARG A 186 -3.39 -11.54 -27.80
C ARG A 186 -3.35 -13.04 -27.50
N ARG A 187 -2.62 -13.46 -26.48
CA ARG A 187 -2.55 -14.86 -26.07
C ARG A 187 -3.89 -15.35 -25.53
N VAL A 188 -4.58 -14.55 -24.74
CA VAL A 188 -5.94 -14.82 -24.24
C VAL A 188 -6.91 -14.98 -25.41
N LEU A 189 -6.90 -14.07 -26.38
CA LEU A 189 -7.72 -14.16 -27.61
C LEU A 189 -7.47 -15.45 -28.40
N GLN A 190 -6.19 -15.83 -28.57
CA GLN A 190 -5.83 -17.09 -29.23
C GLN A 190 -6.39 -18.31 -28.51
N ILE A 191 -6.32 -18.32 -27.16
CA ILE A 191 -6.82 -19.44 -26.35
C ILE A 191 -8.33 -19.51 -26.44
N LEU A 192 -9.04 -18.39 -26.28
CA LEU A 192 -10.52 -18.33 -26.38
C LEU A 192 -11.05 -18.77 -27.75
N SER A 193 -10.27 -18.61 -28.81
CA SER A 193 -10.62 -19.03 -30.16
C SER A 193 -10.37 -20.52 -30.45
N ARG A 194 -9.76 -21.26 -29.51
CA ARG A 194 -9.48 -22.70 -29.69
C ARG A 194 -10.73 -23.54 -29.54
N ARG A 195 -10.73 -24.70 -30.21
CA ARG A 195 -11.81 -25.69 -30.10
C ARG A 195 -11.82 -26.40 -28.74
N THR A 196 -10.65 -26.67 -28.19
CA THR A 196 -10.45 -27.35 -26.89
C THR A 196 -9.40 -26.60 -26.07
N LYS A 197 -9.40 -26.72 -24.74
CA LYS A 197 -8.54 -25.97 -23.84
C LYS A 197 -8.65 -24.45 -24.10
N ASN A 198 -9.88 -23.99 -24.24
CA ASN A 198 -10.23 -22.64 -24.62
C ASN A 198 -10.46 -21.70 -23.41
N ASN A 199 -10.08 -22.14 -22.23
CA ASN A 199 -10.16 -21.34 -21.02
C ASN A 199 -8.73 -20.87 -20.63
N PRO A 200 -8.40 -19.59 -20.76
CA PRO A 200 -7.12 -19.05 -20.28
C PRO A 200 -7.11 -18.97 -18.75
N MET A 201 -5.95 -19.24 -18.17
CA MET A 201 -5.64 -19.04 -16.77
C MET A 201 -4.53 -18.00 -16.66
N LEU A 202 -4.84 -16.82 -16.16
CA LEU A 202 -3.89 -15.75 -15.89
C LEU A 202 -3.16 -16.07 -14.58
N ILE A 203 -1.85 -16.27 -14.66
CA ILE A 203 -1.03 -16.64 -13.53
C ILE A 203 0.03 -15.56 -13.32
N GLY A 204 0.04 -14.94 -12.16
CA GLY A 204 1.00 -13.90 -11.81
C GLY A 204 0.85 -13.46 -10.37
N GLU A 205 1.85 -12.77 -9.88
CA GLU A 205 1.85 -12.25 -8.53
C GLU A 205 0.72 -11.21 -8.30
N PRO A 206 0.30 -10.97 -7.06
CA PRO A 206 -0.67 -9.92 -6.75
C PRO A 206 -0.17 -8.55 -7.26
N GLY A 207 -1.07 -7.74 -7.82
CA GLY A 207 -0.71 -6.40 -8.31
C GLY A 207 -0.04 -6.35 -9.70
N THR A 208 0.15 -7.49 -10.39
CA THR A 208 0.72 -7.51 -11.75
C THR A 208 -0.28 -7.15 -12.87
N GLY A 209 -1.52 -6.86 -12.55
CA GLY A 209 -2.52 -6.41 -13.52
C GLY A 209 -3.30 -7.53 -14.21
N LYS A 210 -3.53 -8.68 -13.56
CA LYS A 210 -4.33 -9.79 -14.11
C LYS A 210 -5.74 -9.37 -14.46
N THR A 211 -6.41 -8.63 -13.60
CA THR A 211 -7.77 -8.14 -13.81
C THR A 211 -7.84 -7.14 -14.97
N ALA A 212 -6.83 -6.28 -15.09
CA ALA A 212 -6.71 -5.33 -16.20
C ALA A 212 -6.70 -6.01 -17.59
N ILE A 213 -6.14 -7.22 -17.70
CA ILE A 213 -6.16 -7.98 -18.96
C ILE A 213 -7.59 -8.33 -19.38
N ALA A 214 -8.45 -8.73 -18.44
CA ALA A 214 -9.87 -9.00 -18.74
C ALA A 214 -10.63 -7.72 -19.10
N GLU A 215 -10.33 -6.60 -18.46
CA GLU A 215 -10.89 -5.29 -18.77
C GLU A 215 -10.43 -4.79 -20.15
N GLY A 216 -9.13 -4.92 -20.45
CA GLY A 216 -8.58 -4.60 -21.78
C GLY A 216 -9.18 -5.45 -22.90
N LEU A 217 -9.44 -6.72 -22.64
CA LEU A 217 -10.16 -7.58 -23.57
C LEU A 217 -11.58 -7.08 -23.82
N ALA A 218 -12.30 -6.68 -22.76
CA ALA A 218 -13.64 -6.10 -22.90
C ALA A 218 -13.64 -4.80 -23.72
N GLN A 219 -12.65 -3.94 -23.51
CA GLN A 219 -12.47 -2.71 -24.29
C GLN A 219 -12.22 -3.02 -25.78
N ARG A 220 -11.36 -4.00 -26.10
CA ARG A 220 -11.13 -4.42 -27.49
C ARG A 220 -12.36 -5.02 -28.15
N ILE A 221 -13.15 -5.81 -27.44
CA ILE A 221 -14.43 -6.34 -27.93
C ILE A 221 -15.38 -5.19 -28.29
N VAL A 222 -15.50 -4.20 -27.40
CA VAL A 222 -16.40 -3.04 -27.63
C VAL A 222 -15.93 -2.18 -28.80
N ARG A 223 -14.61 -2.04 -29.00
CA ARG A 223 -14.02 -1.34 -30.17
C ARG A 223 -14.06 -2.15 -31.47
N GLY A 224 -14.37 -3.46 -31.39
CA GLY A 224 -14.34 -4.36 -32.54
C GLY A 224 -12.93 -4.83 -32.93
N ASP A 225 -11.91 -4.55 -32.12
CA ASP A 225 -10.51 -4.94 -32.32
C ASP A 225 -10.23 -6.36 -31.81
N VAL A 226 -11.04 -7.30 -32.27
CA VAL A 226 -10.95 -8.72 -31.93
C VAL A 226 -11.37 -9.57 -33.16
N PRO A 227 -10.96 -10.85 -33.22
CA PRO A 227 -11.43 -11.76 -34.24
C PRO A 227 -12.97 -11.83 -34.34
N GLU A 228 -13.50 -12.07 -35.54
CA GLU A 228 -14.93 -12.03 -35.83
C GLU A 228 -15.77 -12.88 -34.86
N ASN A 229 -15.27 -14.06 -34.51
CA ASN A 229 -15.93 -14.99 -33.58
C ASN A 229 -15.99 -14.52 -32.13
N LEU A 230 -15.33 -13.43 -31.79
CA LEU A 230 -15.32 -12.85 -30.44
C LEU A 230 -16.02 -11.49 -30.36
N ARG A 231 -16.41 -10.88 -31.49
CA ARG A 231 -17.04 -9.54 -31.51
C ARG A 231 -18.38 -9.46 -30.78
N SER A 232 -19.17 -10.55 -30.82
CA SER A 232 -20.47 -10.63 -30.14
C SER A 232 -20.37 -11.02 -28.67
N LYS A 233 -19.17 -11.39 -28.20
CA LYS A 233 -19.00 -11.91 -26.85
C LYS A 233 -19.08 -10.83 -25.77
N GLN A 234 -19.62 -11.22 -24.63
CA GLN A 234 -19.70 -10.38 -23.43
C GLN A 234 -18.87 -11.00 -22.30
N ILE A 235 -18.12 -10.18 -21.61
CA ILE A 235 -17.32 -10.62 -20.47
C ILE A 235 -18.04 -10.18 -19.21
N PHE A 236 -18.33 -11.15 -18.34
CA PHE A 236 -18.88 -10.91 -17.01
C PHE A 236 -17.84 -11.27 -15.95
N SER A 237 -17.50 -10.31 -15.10
CA SER A 237 -16.63 -10.53 -13.94
C SER A 237 -17.46 -11.01 -12.77
N LEU A 238 -17.17 -12.20 -12.27
CA LEU A 238 -17.86 -12.80 -11.14
C LEU A 238 -17.52 -12.07 -9.83
N ASP A 239 -18.54 -11.63 -9.13
CA ASP A 239 -18.38 -11.00 -7.80
C ASP A 239 -18.51 -12.06 -6.71
N MET A 240 -17.37 -12.50 -6.18
CA MET A 240 -17.32 -13.50 -5.12
C MET A 240 -17.92 -12.97 -3.80
N GLY A 241 -17.77 -11.67 -3.54
CA GLY A 241 -18.36 -11.03 -2.36
C GLY A 241 -19.89 -11.07 -2.40
N ALA A 242 -20.48 -10.69 -3.53
CA ALA A 242 -21.92 -10.72 -3.74
C ALA A 242 -22.50 -12.16 -3.67
N LEU A 243 -21.74 -13.15 -4.15
CA LEU A 243 -22.15 -14.57 -4.11
C LEU A 243 -22.27 -15.11 -2.68
N VAL A 244 -21.34 -14.71 -1.81
CA VAL A 244 -21.28 -15.19 -0.41
C VAL A 244 -22.12 -14.32 0.51
N ALA A 245 -22.31 -13.04 0.21
CA ALA A 245 -23.07 -12.12 1.05
C ALA A 245 -24.51 -12.59 1.20
N GLY A 246 -24.97 -12.65 2.47
CA GLY A 246 -26.35 -13.03 2.80
C GLY A 246 -26.67 -14.53 2.66
N ALA A 247 -25.72 -15.37 2.22
CA ALA A 247 -25.94 -16.82 2.21
C ALA A 247 -25.87 -17.38 3.64
N LYS A 248 -27.03 -17.74 4.20
CA LYS A 248 -27.13 -18.30 5.56
C LYS A 248 -26.67 -19.76 5.63
N TYR A 249 -26.78 -20.49 4.53
CA TYR A 249 -26.45 -21.90 4.42
C TYR A 249 -25.59 -22.19 3.19
N LYS A 250 -24.75 -23.21 3.28
CA LYS A 250 -23.87 -23.70 2.20
C LYS A 250 -24.61 -23.94 0.86
N GLY A 251 -25.83 -24.46 0.92
CA GLY A 251 -26.65 -24.74 -0.25
C GLY A 251 -26.99 -23.50 -1.08
N GLU A 252 -27.23 -22.35 -0.45
CA GLU A 252 -27.60 -21.12 -1.14
C GLU A 252 -26.48 -20.61 -2.07
N PHE A 253 -25.22 -20.64 -1.62
CA PHE A 253 -24.08 -20.32 -2.47
C PHE A 253 -23.96 -21.26 -3.67
N GLU A 254 -24.11 -22.58 -3.43
CA GLU A 254 -24.07 -23.58 -4.52
C GLU A 254 -25.17 -23.36 -5.54
N GLU A 255 -26.40 -23.03 -5.10
CA GLU A 255 -27.53 -22.72 -5.97
C GLU A 255 -27.31 -21.46 -6.80
N ARG A 256 -26.78 -20.38 -6.18
CA ARG A 256 -26.42 -19.15 -6.88
C ARG A 256 -25.37 -19.40 -7.96
N LEU A 257 -24.30 -20.14 -7.64
CA LEU A 257 -23.27 -20.49 -8.58
C LEU A 257 -23.80 -21.39 -9.71
N LYS A 258 -24.62 -22.39 -9.40
CA LYS A 258 -25.31 -23.22 -10.41
C LYS A 258 -26.18 -22.38 -11.33
N ALA A 259 -26.92 -21.40 -10.78
CA ALA A 259 -27.77 -20.52 -11.58
C ALA A 259 -26.95 -19.71 -12.59
N ILE A 260 -25.79 -19.16 -12.14
CA ILE A 260 -24.86 -18.43 -13.03
C ILE A 260 -24.31 -19.36 -14.13
N VAL A 261 -23.79 -20.54 -13.75
CA VAL A 261 -23.25 -21.51 -14.72
C VAL A 261 -24.30 -21.89 -15.73
N ASN A 262 -25.54 -22.15 -15.30
CA ASN A 262 -26.64 -22.48 -16.21
C ASN A 262 -26.99 -21.31 -17.13
N GLU A 263 -26.99 -20.07 -16.64
CA GLU A 263 -27.25 -18.89 -17.47
C GLU A 263 -26.12 -18.66 -18.51
N VAL A 264 -24.87 -18.87 -18.13
CA VAL A 264 -23.73 -18.80 -19.05
C VAL A 264 -23.78 -19.92 -20.09
N THR A 265 -24.10 -21.16 -19.71
CA THR A 265 -24.17 -22.28 -20.64
C THR A 265 -25.34 -22.15 -21.61
N GLN A 266 -26.47 -21.58 -21.19
CA GLN A 266 -27.61 -21.30 -22.03
C GLN A 266 -27.38 -20.18 -23.06
N SER A 267 -26.36 -19.34 -22.86
CA SER A 267 -25.99 -18.28 -23.80
C SER A 267 -25.27 -18.78 -25.05
N ASP A 268 -25.12 -20.09 -25.24
CA ASP A 268 -24.45 -20.74 -26.38
C ASP A 268 -23.04 -20.19 -26.64
N GLY A 269 -22.32 -19.89 -25.56
CA GLY A 269 -20.96 -19.39 -25.58
C GLY A 269 -20.82 -17.90 -25.95
N GLU A 270 -21.90 -17.12 -25.89
CA GLU A 270 -21.82 -15.65 -26.06
C GLU A 270 -21.23 -14.97 -24.83
N ILE A 271 -21.32 -15.62 -23.67
CA ILE A 271 -20.82 -15.09 -22.40
C ILE A 271 -19.49 -15.76 -22.04
N ILE A 272 -18.52 -14.94 -21.67
CA ILE A 272 -17.24 -15.35 -21.09
C ILE A 272 -17.23 -14.92 -19.63
N LEU A 273 -17.04 -15.86 -18.71
CA LEU A 273 -17.01 -15.60 -17.28
C LEU A 273 -15.58 -15.36 -16.82
N PHE A 274 -15.27 -14.14 -16.38
CA PHE A 274 -14.02 -13.85 -15.71
C PHE A 274 -14.16 -14.14 -14.21
N ILE A 275 -13.24 -14.96 -13.69
CA ILE A 275 -13.22 -15.36 -12.28
C ILE A 275 -11.85 -14.97 -11.70
N ASP A 276 -11.86 -13.89 -10.95
CA ASP A 276 -10.65 -13.50 -10.20
C ASP A 276 -10.52 -14.39 -8.96
N GLU A 277 -9.27 -14.61 -8.54
CA GLU A 277 -8.96 -15.53 -7.44
C GLU A 277 -9.68 -16.88 -7.55
N ILE A 278 -9.71 -17.48 -8.75
CA ILE A 278 -10.45 -18.70 -9.05
C ILE A 278 -10.12 -19.86 -8.11
N HIS A 279 -8.95 -19.82 -7.46
CA HIS A 279 -8.53 -20.79 -6.46
C HIS A 279 -9.46 -20.84 -5.25
N THR A 280 -10.15 -19.75 -4.92
CA THR A 280 -11.14 -19.68 -3.84
C THR A 280 -12.32 -20.62 -4.08
N LEU A 281 -12.70 -20.81 -5.35
CA LEU A 281 -13.76 -21.76 -5.75
C LEU A 281 -13.29 -23.23 -5.77
N VAL A 282 -11.97 -23.45 -5.98
CA VAL A 282 -11.39 -24.80 -6.13
C VAL A 282 -10.81 -25.32 -4.82
N GLY A 283 -10.31 -24.41 -3.96
CA GLY A 283 -9.56 -24.76 -2.76
C GLY A 283 -10.38 -24.86 -1.47
N ALA A 284 -11.59 -24.38 -1.50
CA ALA A 284 -12.44 -24.29 -0.31
C ALA A 284 -12.90 -25.67 0.26
N GLY A 285 -12.54 -26.79 -0.37
CA GLY A 285 -13.07 -28.15 -0.09
C GLY A 285 -12.32 -28.99 0.94
N LYS A 286 -11.34 -28.50 1.71
CA LYS A 286 -10.52 -29.30 2.61
C LYS A 286 -10.75 -29.12 4.12
N GLY A 287 -11.71 -28.26 4.55
CA GLY A 287 -12.14 -28.17 5.95
C GLY A 287 -13.54 -28.78 6.13
N GLU A 288 -13.87 -29.31 7.31
CA GLU A 288 -15.24 -29.69 7.65
C GLU A 288 -16.16 -28.48 7.45
N GLY A 289 -16.96 -28.48 6.37
CA GLY A 289 -17.86 -27.39 6.00
C GLY A 289 -17.46 -26.54 4.81
N ALA A 290 -16.33 -26.79 4.13
CA ALA A 290 -15.85 -25.99 3.01
C ALA A 290 -16.58 -26.25 1.69
N MET A 291 -16.76 -25.19 0.90
CA MET A 291 -17.53 -25.16 -0.36
C MET A 291 -16.79 -25.91 -1.47
N ASP A 292 -17.39 -26.91 -2.10
CA ASP A 292 -16.82 -27.60 -3.25
C ASP A 292 -17.44 -27.07 -4.56
N ALA A 293 -17.21 -25.76 -4.80
CA ALA A 293 -17.66 -25.10 -6.02
C ALA A 293 -17.00 -25.67 -7.29
N ALA A 294 -15.84 -26.30 -7.15
CA ALA A 294 -15.17 -26.97 -8.26
C ALA A 294 -16.04 -28.06 -8.90
N ASN A 295 -16.80 -28.81 -8.13
CA ASN A 295 -17.69 -29.86 -8.64
C ASN A 295 -18.85 -29.30 -9.46
N ILE A 296 -19.23 -28.05 -9.25
CA ILE A 296 -20.26 -27.36 -10.06
C ILE A 296 -19.67 -26.92 -11.42
N LEU A 297 -18.43 -26.41 -11.43
CA LEU A 297 -17.77 -25.90 -12.64
C LEU A 297 -17.25 -27.03 -13.54
N LYS A 298 -16.69 -28.09 -12.95
CA LYS A 298 -16.05 -29.19 -13.69
C LYS A 298 -16.90 -29.79 -14.83
N PRO A 299 -18.19 -30.10 -14.65
CA PRO A 299 -19.02 -30.67 -15.72
C PRO A 299 -19.16 -29.73 -16.92
N ALA A 300 -19.46 -28.45 -16.69
CA ALA A 300 -19.64 -27.45 -17.75
C ALA A 300 -18.30 -27.14 -18.47
N LEU A 301 -17.19 -27.05 -17.74
CA LEU A 301 -15.85 -26.93 -18.31
C LEU A 301 -15.46 -28.20 -19.12
N ALA A 302 -15.85 -29.39 -18.64
CA ALA A 302 -15.53 -30.65 -19.29
C ALA A 302 -16.23 -30.79 -20.64
N ARG A 303 -17.47 -30.35 -20.73
CA ARG A 303 -18.24 -30.36 -21.99
C ARG A 303 -17.90 -29.21 -22.94
N GLY A 304 -17.13 -28.19 -22.44
CA GLY A 304 -16.80 -26.99 -23.22
C GLY A 304 -17.95 -25.99 -23.32
N GLU A 305 -18.96 -26.14 -22.50
CA GLU A 305 -20.17 -25.30 -22.46
C GLU A 305 -19.90 -23.99 -21.73
N LEU A 306 -19.00 -24.01 -20.72
CA LEU A 306 -18.57 -22.85 -20.00
C LEU A 306 -17.27 -22.30 -20.57
N ARG A 307 -17.29 -21.05 -21.02
CA ARG A 307 -16.08 -20.27 -21.35
C ARG A 307 -15.73 -19.39 -20.20
N SER A 308 -14.49 -19.53 -19.70
CA SER A 308 -14.03 -18.77 -18.55
C SER A 308 -12.59 -18.31 -18.72
N ILE A 309 -12.28 -17.17 -18.09
CA ILE A 309 -10.93 -16.66 -17.87
C ILE A 309 -10.72 -16.74 -16.37
N GLY A 310 -9.77 -17.53 -15.90
CA GLY A 310 -9.40 -17.58 -14.49
C GLY A 310 -8.19 -16.70 -14.22
N ALA A 311 -8.11 -16.13 -13.02
CA ALA A 311 -6.92 -15.46 -12.53
C ALA A 311 -6.52 -16.02 -11.15
N THR A 312 -5.21 -16.19 -10.92
CA THR A 312 -4.66 -16.73 -9.66
C THR A 312 -3.17 -16.43 -9.55
N THR A 313 -2.57 -16.67 -8.40
CA THR A 313 -1.10 -16.65 -8.22
C THR A 313 -0.46 -17.97 -8.64
N LEU A 314 0.87 -17.98 -8.78
CA LEU A 314 1.61 -19.20 -9.14
C LEU A 314 1.51 -20.26 -8.04
N ASP A 315 1.67 -19.87 -6.79
CA ASP A 315 1.60 -20.76 -5.63
C ASP A 315 0.22 -21.41 -5.49
N GLU A 316 -0.83 -20.64 -5.68
CA GLU A 316 -2.22 -21.11 -5.61
C GLU A 316 -2.56 -22.01 -6.80
N TYR A 317 -2.02 -21.68 -7.99
CA TYR A 317 -2.16 -22.54 -9.15
C TYR A 317 -1.54 -23.92 -8.89
N GLN A 318 -0.31 -23.96 -8.38
CA GLN A 318 0.39 -25.22 -8.04
C GLN A 318 -0.35 -25.99 -6.94
N LYS A 319 -0.84 -25.31 -5.95
CA LYS A 319 -1.50 -25.91 -4.79
C LYS A 319 -2.87 -26.51 -5.13
N TYR A 320 -3.68 -25.85 -5.98
CA TYR A 320 -5.07 -26.18 -6.21
C TYR A 320 -5.35 -26.72 -7.62
N PHE A 321 -4.69 -26.23 -8.66
CA PHE A 321 -4.98 -26.61 -10.05
C PHE A 321 -4.07 -27.70 -10.57
N GLU A 322 -2.78 -27.70 -10.34
CA GLU A 322 -1.87 -28.76 -10.82
C GLU A 322 -2.17 -30.11 -10.19
N LYS A 323 -2.73 -30.13 -9.00
CA LYS A 323 -3.13 -31.37 -8.31
C LYS A 323 -4.44 -31.94 -8.89
N ASP A 324 -5.27 -31.12 -9.51
CA ASP A 324 -6.53 -31.56 -10.15
C ASP A 324 -6.34 -31.67 -11.66
N LYS A 325 -5.98 -32.87 -12.12
CA LYS A 325 -5.75 -33.16 -13.53
C LYS A 325 -6.95 -32.88 -14.45
N ALA A 326 -8.16 -32.83 -13.90
CA ALA A 326 -9.36 -32.54 -14.68
C ALA A 326 -9.45 -31.05 -15.02
N LEU A 327 -9.12 -30.19 -14.08
CA LEU A 327 -9.05 -28.73 -14.28
C LEU A 327 -7.82 -28.33 -15.10
N GLU A 328 -6.65 -28.89 -14.77
CA GLU A 328 -5.41 -28.61 -15.50
C GLU A 328 -5.54 -28.84 -17.02
N ARG A 329 -6.25 -29.88 -17.41
CA ARG A 329 -6.48 -30.19 -18.85
C ARG A 329 -7.45 -29.23 -19.54
N ARG A 330 -8.18 -28.39 -18.80
CA ARG A 330 -9.20 -27.47 -19.34
C ARG A 330 -8.72 -26.04 -19.43
N PHE A 331 -7.78 -25.65 -18.57
CA PHE A 331 -7.19 -24.32 -18.57
C PHE A 331 -5.85 -24.31 -19.30
N GLN A 332 -5.56 -23.19 -19.98
CA GLN A 332 -4.26 -22.94 -20.60
C GLN A 332 -3.58 -21.78 -19.88
N LYS A 333 -2.39 -22.02 -19.35
CA LYS A 333 -1.59 -21.02 -18.62
C LYS A 333 -1.24 -19.83 -19.51
N VAL A 334 -1.40 -18.63 -18.97
CA VAL A 334 -0.90 -17.34 -19.49
C VAL A 334 -0.18 -16.68 -18.34
N MET A 335 1.15 -16.57 -18.44
CA MET A 335 1.94 -15.91 -17.42
C MET A 335 1.78 -14.40 -17.52
N VAL A 336 1.54 -13.76 -16.37
CA VAL A 336 1.41 -12.31 -16.24
C VAL A 336 2.55 -11.86 -15.32
N ASN A 337 3.67 -11.56 -15.95
CA ASN A 337 4.86 -11.13 -15.23
C ASN A 337 4.75 -9.67 -14.79
N GLU A 338 5.55 -9.31 -13.77
CA GLU A 338 5.77 -7.92 -13.40
C GLU A 338 6.31 -7.15 -14.62
N PRO A 339 5.74 -6.00 -15.00
CA PRO A 339 6.25 -5.20 -16.09
C PRO A 339 7.63 -4.64 -15.74
N ASP A 340 8.46 -4.44 -16.76
CA ASP A 340 9.72 -3.73 -16.60
C ASP A 340 9.49 -2.23 -16.30
N GLU A 341 10.54 -1.53 -15.90
CA GLU A 341 10.49 -0.11 -15.52
C GLU A 341 9.82 0.75 -16.59
N MET A 342 10.23 0.58 -17.86
CA MET A 342 9.72 1.38 -18.97
C MET A 342 8.23 1.12 -19.25
N SER A 343 7.83 -0.13 -19.18
CA SER A 343 6.43 -0.53 -19.34
C SER A 343 5.57 -0.03 -18.17
N ALA A 344 6.09 -0.09 -16.95
CA ALA A 344 5.41 0.44 -15.76
C ALA A 344 5.21 1.97 -15.85
N ILE A 345 6.23 2.72 -16.28
CA ILE A 345 6.13 4.16 -16.53
C ILE A 345 5.05 4.46 -17.59
N ALA A 346 5.02 3.69 -18.69
CA ALA A 346 4.02 3.85 -19.73
C ALA A 346 2.59 3.59 -19.20
N ILE A 347 2.41 2.58 -18.34
CA ILE A 347 1.13 2.27 -17.69
C ILE A 347 0.69 3.46 -16.83
N LEU A 348 1.57 3.97 -15.96
CA LEU A 348 1.23 5.08 -15.07
C LEU A 348 0.94 6.37 -15.84
N ARG A 349 1.67 6.64 -16.94
CA ARG A 349 1.37 7.77 -17.84
C ARG A 349 -0.02 7.68 -18.43
N GLY A 350 -0.46 6.49 -18.79
CA GLY A 350 -1.81 6.28 -19.30
C GLY A 350 -2.91 6.39 -18.26
N LEU A 351 -2.59 6.14 -16.99
CA LEU A 351 -3.52 6.29 -15.86
C LEU A 351 -3.53 7.72 -15.28
N LYS A 352 -2.49 8.49 -15.55
CA LYS A 352 -2.24 9.83 -14.97
C LYS A 352 -3.47 10.71 -14.98
N GLU A 353 -4.11 10.89 -16.13
CA GLU A 353 -5.25 11.80 -16.30
C GLU A 353 -6.42 11.42 -15.39
N ARG A 354 -6.66 10.13 -15.18
CA ARG A 354 -7.72 9.64 -14.29
C ARG A 354 -7.46 9.97 -12.82
N TYR A 355 -6.21 9.79 -12.37
CA TYR A 355 -5.82 10.13 -11.01
C TYR A 355 -5.83 11.65 -10.80
N GLU A 356 -5.36 12.42 -11.79
CA GLU A 356 -5.47 13.89 -11.77
C GLU A 356 -6.91 14.37 -11.63
N ASN A 357 -7.84 13.76 -12.37
CA ASN A 357 -9.26 14.10 -12.32
C ASN A 357 -9.91 13.67 -11.01
N HIS A 358 -9.56 12.48 -10.49
CA HIS A 358 -10.09 11.96 -9.24
C HIS A 358 -9.69 12.84 -8.04
N HIS A 359 -8.38 13.08 -7.89
CA HIS A 359 -7.84 13.86 -6.77
C HIS A 359 -7.86 15.36 -7.03
N LYS A 360 -8.14 15.80 -8.25
CA LYS A 360 -8.15 17.21 -8.64
C LYS A 360 -6.81 17.90 -8.41
N VAL A 361 -5.73 17.20 -8.63
CA VAL A 361 -4.34 17.67 -8.56
C VAL A 361 -3.63 17.37 -9.87
N ARG A 362 -2.50 18.02 -10.12
CA ARG A 362 -1.65 17.72 -11.26
C ARG A 362 -0.51 16.77 -10.83
N ILE A 363 -0.19 15.79 -11.68
CA ILE A 363 0.90 14.83 -11.42
C ILE A 363 1.99 15.11 -12.44
N ARG A 364 3.19 15.44 -11.99
CA ARG A 364 4.34 15.68 -12.87
C ARG A 364 4.88 14.36 -13.39
N ASP A 365 5.49 14.38 -14.59
CA ASP A 365 6.08 13.18 -15.18
C ASP A 365 7.24 12.63 -14.33
N GLU A 366 7.99 13.53 -13.69
CA GLU A 366 9.05 13.14 -12.74
C GLU A 366 8.50 12.37 -11.52
N ALA A 367 7.27 12.68 -11.07
CA ALA A 367 6.62 11.92 -10.00
C ALA A 367 6.28 10.49 -10.46
N ILE A 368 5.83 10.32 -11.70
CA ILE A 368 5.56 9.00 -12.28
C ILE A 368 6.84 8.17 -12.37
N ILE A 369 7.91 8.76 -12.88
CA ILE A 369 9.22 8.10 -12.98
C ILE A 369 9.71 7.74 -11.58
N ALA A 370 9.65 8.68 -10.63
CA ALA A 370 10.03 8.45 -9.24
C ALA A 370 9.19 7.34 -8.59
N ALA A 371 7.87 7.29 -8.82
CA ALA A 371 7.00 6.26 -8.27
C ALA A 371 7.42 4.85 -8.71
N VAL A 372 7.77 4.67 -9.99
CA VAL A 372 8.24 3.39 -10.50
C VAL A 372 9.62 3.06 -9.93
N GLN A 373 10.60 3.95 -10.06
CA GLN A 373 11.98 3.71 -9.65
C GLN A 373 12.12 3.52 -8.13
N LEU A 374 11.46 4.36 -7.35
CA LEU A 374 11.53 4.26 -5.88
C LEU A 374 10.76 3.05 -5.38
N SER A 375 9.61 2.70 -5.98
CA SER A 375 8.88 1.50 -5.57
C SER A 375 9.63 0.22 -5.93
N GLU A 376 10.27 0.15 -7.10
CA GLU A 376 11.07 -1.00 -7.49
C GLU A 376 12.25 -1.20 -6.54
N ARG A 377 12.91 -0.11 -6.17
CA ARG A 377 14.09 -0.12 -5.32
C ARG A 377 13.78 -0.35 -3.84
N TYR A 378 12.73 0.27 -3.31
CA TYR A 378 12.47 0.35 -1.86
C TYR A 378 11.31 -0.51 -1.37
N ILE A 379 10.37 -0.89 -2.25
CA ILE A 379 9.20 -1.71 -1.90
C ILE A 379 9.35 -3.07 -2.56
N THR A 380 9.86 -4.04 -1.78
CA THR A 380 10.24 -5.38 -2.30
C THR A 380 9.19 -6.45 -2.05
N ASP A 381 8.17 -6.17 -1.26
CA ASP A 381 7.09 -7.08 -0.89
C ASP A 381 5.82 -6.94 -1.76
N ARG A 382 5.85 -6.01 -2.71
CA ARG A 382 4.78 -5.75 -3.68
C ARG A 382 5.34 -5.67 -5.09
N PHE A 383 4.47 -5.80 -6.11
CA PHE A 383 4.84 -5.88 -7.51
C PHE A 383 4.34 -4.67 -8.31
N LEU A 384 5.08 -4.32 -9.37
CA LEU A 384 4.66 -3.34 -10.36
C LEU A 384 3.50 -3.92 -11.23
N PRO A 385 2.58 -3.06 -11.72
CA PRO A 385 2.55 -1.60 -11.56
C PRO A 385 1.86 -1.13 -10.27
N ASP A 386 1.18 -2.02 -9.54
CA ASP A 386 0.27 -1.71 -8.43
C ASP A 386 0.94 -0.86 -7.33
N LYS A 387 2.14 -1.27 -6.88
CA LYS A 387 2.90 -0.52 -5.86
C LYS A 387 3.22 0.92 -6.27
N ALA A 388 3.48 1.16 -7.57
CA ALA A 388 3.76 2.50 -8.06
C ALA A 388 2.48 3.32 -8.26
N ILE A 389 1.38 2.67 -8.63
CA ILE A 389 0.04 3.28 -8.70
C ILE A 389 -0.39 3.75 -7.31
N ASP A 390 -0.26 2.89 -6.31
CA ASP A 390 -0.60 3.21 -4.91
C ASP A 390 0.20 4.41 -4.38
N LEU A 391 1.49 4.53 -4.74
CA LEU A 391 2.31 5.69 -4.36
C LEU A 391 1.78 6.99 -4.96
N VAL A 392 1.41 6.96 -6.24
CA VAL A 392 0.85 8.14 -6.93
C VAL A 392 -0.51 8.49 -6.34
N ASP A 393 -1.35 7.50 -6.06
CA ASP A 393 -2.67 7.68 -5.46
C ASP A 393 -2.57 8.32 -4.06
N GLU A 394 -1.70 7.79 -3.20
CA GLU A 394 -1.50 8.33 -1.85
C GLU A 394 -0.88 9.74 -1.88
N ALA A 395 0.12 9.99 -2.73
CA ALA A 395 0.73 11.30 -2.86
C ALA A 395 -0.29 12.34 -3.35
N ALA A 396 -1.10 11.98 -4.35
CA ALA A 396 -2.16 12.85 -4.86
C ALA A 396 -3.26 13.10 -3.81
N SER A 397 -3.65 12.08 -3.06
CA SER A 397 -4.60 12.19 -1.96
C SER A 397 -4.09 13.10 -0.84
N LYS A 398 -2.80 12.96 -0.45
CA LYS A 398 -2.15 13.81 0.53
C LYS A 398 -2.16 15.26 0.09
N LEU A 399 -1.71 15.53 -1.14
CA LEU A 399 -1.69 16.88 -1.69
C LEU A 399 -3.10 17.49 -1.75
N ARG A 400 -4.10 16.69 -2.14
CA ARG A 400 -5.50 17.14 -2.13
C ARG A 400 -5.96 17.54 -0.74
N LEU A 401 -5.62 16.76 0.28
CA LEU A 401 -5.94 17.08 1.68
C LEU A 401 -5.26 18.38 2.11
N GLU A 402 -4.02 18.61 1.69
CA GLU A 402 -3.27 19.84 1.98
C GLU A 402 -3.91 21.06 1.32
N ILE A 403 -4.38 20.95 0.06
CA ILE A 403 -5.11 22.00 -0.65
C ILE A 403 -6.43 22.36 0.05
N ASP A 404 -7.14 21.35 0.55
CA ASP A 404 -8.44 21.56 1.22
C ASP A 404 -8.28 22.04 2.67
N SER A 405 -7.14 21.82 3.29
CA SER A 405 -6.85 22.24 4.67
C SER A 405 -6.24 23.64 4.74
N VAL A 406 -6.20 24.17 5.96
CA VAL A 406 -5.53 25.45 6.24
C VAL A 406 -4.02 25.25 6.11
N PRO A 407 -3.28 26.09 5.37
CA PRO A 407 -1.82 26.00 5.28
C PRO A 407 -1.13 26.01 6.64
N GLN A 408 -0.04 25.24 6.78
CA GLN A 408 0.69 25.11 8.03
C GLN A 408 1.14 26.48 8.58
N ALA A 409 1.59 27.38 7.71
CA ALA A 409 2.01 28.73 8.11
C ALA A 409 0.86 29.52 8.77
N LEU A 410 -0.35 29.40 8.25
CA LEU A 410 -1.53 30.07 8.81
C LEU A 410 -1.96 29.41 10.13
N ASP A 411 -1.92 28.09 10.24
CA ASP A 411 -2.23 27.37 11.46
C ASP A 411 -1.22 27.72 12.58
N GLU A 412 0.07 27.83 12.25
CA GLU A 412 1.10 28.26 13.20
C GLU A 412 0.87 29.68 13.72
N ILE A 413 0.52 30.62 12.84
CA ILE A 413 0.18 32.00 13.24
C ILE A 413 -1.03 32.00 14.17
N SER A 414 -2.10 31.28 13.80
CA SER A 414 -3.33 31.18 14.60
C SER A 414 -3.06 30.56 15.97
N ARG A 415 -2.20 29.55 16.06
CA ARG A 415 -1.79 28.96 17.35
C ARG A 415 -0.98 29.92 18.19
N ARG A 416 -0.06 30.69 17.60
CA ARG A 416 0.72 31.71 18.30
C ARG A 416 -0.19 32.81 18.83
N ILE A 417 -1.17 33.24 18.03
CA ILE A 417 -2.18 34.22 18.47
C ILE A 417 -2.93 33.67 19.69
N ALA A 418 -3.44 32.45 19.63
CA ALA A 418 -4.16 31.82 20.74
C ALA A 418 -3.26 31.72 22.01
N GLN A 419 -2.01 31.37 21.86
CA GLN A 419 -1.07 31.30 22.95
C GLN A 419 -0.81 32.69 23.60
N LYS A 420 -0.61 33.72 22.77
CA LYS A 420 -0.43 35.10 23.22
C LYS A 420 -1.69 35.69 23.86
N GLU A 421 -2.88 35.29 23.42
CA GLU A 421 -4.13 35.67 24.06
C GLU A 421 -4.27 35.06 25.45
N ILE A 422 -3.87 33.81 25.65
CA ILE A 422 -3.83 33.18 26.97
C ILE A 422 -2.81 33.88 27.87
N GLU A 423 -1.62 34.19 27.34
CA GLU A 423 -0.59 34.91 28.06
C GLU A 423 -1.08 36.31 28.49
N ARG A 424 -1.74 37.04 27.57
CA ARG A 424 -2.34 38.36 27.91
C ARG A 424 -3.34 38.25 29.02
N GLU A 425 -4.25 37.28 29.00
CA GLU A 425 -5.25 37.11 30.06
C GLU A 425 -4.62 36.73 31.42
N ALA A 426 -3.54 35.96 31.39
CA ALA A 426 -2.79 35.62 32.62
C ALA A 426 -2.14 36.88 33.23
N ILE A 427 -1.36 37.64 32.45
CA ILE A 427 -0.66 38.84 32.90
C ILE A 427 -1.64 39.96 33.30
N LYS A 428 -2.77 40.07 32.62
CA LYS A 428 -3.83 41.00 33.02
C LYS A 428 -4.39 40.73 34.42
N ARG A 429 -4.43 39.46 34.85
CA ARG A 429 -4.81 39.08 36.20
C ARG A 429 -3.72 39.44 37.26
N GLU A 430 -2.46 39.49 36.83
CA GLU A 430 -1.34 39.88 37.65
C GLU A 430 -1.19 41.41 37.78
N GLY A 431 -1.87 42.22 36.95
CA GLY A 431 -1.94 43.66 37.02
C GLY A 431 -0.79 44.42 36.33
N ASP A 432 0.06 43.76 35.55
CA ASP A 432 1.17 44.34 34.78
C ASP A 432 0.67 45.00 33.49
N THR A 433 0.31 46.27 33.57
CA THR A 433 -0.27 47.06 32.47
C THR A 433 0.70 47.35 31.32
N GLU A 434 2.02 47.40 31.58
CA GLU A 434 3.03 47.66 30.54
C GLU A 434 3.21 46.43 29.62
N LYS A 435 3.37 45.25 30.21
CA LYS A 435 3.48 43.99 29.46
C LYS A 435 2.20 43.67 28.70
N VAL A 436 1.02 43.98 29.27
CA VAL A 436 -0.25 43.82 28.55
C VAL A 436 -0.27 44.64 27.27
N LYS A 437 0.18 45.91 27.31
CA LYS A 437 0.27 46.77 26.11
C LYS A 437 1.24 46.25 25.06
N GLU A 438 2.37 45.68 25.49
CA GLU A 438 3.35 45.07 24.58
C GLU A 438 2.75 43.86 23.87
N ILE A 439 2.11 42.95 24.63
CA ILE A 439 1.45 41.77 24.06
C ILE A 439 0.29 42.19 23.14
N GLU A 440 -0.48 43.21 23.45
CA GLU A 440 -1.54 43.73 22.59
C GLU A 440 -1.01 44.27 21.28
N LYS A 441 0.16 44.89 21.25
CA LYS A 441 0.85 45.33 20.07
C LYS A 441 1.29 44.14 19.19
N ASP A 442 1.89 43.12 19.82
CA ASP A 442 2.30 41.89 19.16
C ASP A 442 1.08 41.18 18.56
N LEU A 443 -0.01 41.04 19.33
CA LEU A 443 -1.25 40.46 18.87
C LEU A 443 -1.86 41.21 17.68
N ALA A 444 -1.81 42.54 17.69
CA ALA A 444 -2.31 43.35 16.57
C ALA A 444 -1.52 43.07 15.28
N SER A 445 -0.17 43.00 15.40
CA SER A 445 0.71 42.68 14.25
C SER A 445 0.45 41.26 13.73
N MET A 446 0.36 40.25 14.62
CA MET A 446 0.09 38.87 14.24
C MET A 446 -1.29 38.69 13.60
N ARG A 447 -2.31 39.40 14.06
CA ARG A 447 -3.65 39.38 13.48
C ARG A 447 -3.72 40.05 12.10
N GLU A 448 -2.90 41.07 11.86
CA GLU A 448 -2.77 41.68 10.55
C GLU A 448 -2.09 40.74 9.56
N GLU A 449 -1.02 40.06 9.98
CA GLU A 449 -0.34 39.01 9.23
C GLU A 449 -1.30 37.84 8.94
N GLU A 450 -2.06 37.37 9.93
CA GLU A 450 -3.08 36.31 9.75
C GLU A 450 -4.13 36.70 8.69
N LYS A 451 -4.61 37.95 8.71
CA LYS A 451 -5.57 38.44 7.72
C LYS A 451 -4.98 38.46 6.31
N GLU A 452 -3.75 38.91 6.18
CA GLU A 452 -3.05 38.94 4.89
C GLU A 452 -2.87 37.53 4.31
N PHE A 453 -2.34 36.58 5.13
CA PHE A 453 -2.20 35.19 4.74
C PHE A 453 -3.53 34.54 4.42
N THR A 454 -4.58 34.80 5.20
CA THR A 454 -5.93 34.28 4.95
C THR A 454 -6.51 34.80 3.65
N ALA A 455 -6.33 36.08 3.35
CA ALA A 455 -6.81 36.67 2.09
C ALA A 455 -6.09 36.08 0.88
N LYS A 456 -4.75 35.92 0.97
CA LYS A 456 -3.93 35.30 -0.06
C LYS A 456 -4.33 33.86 -0.30
N TRP A 457 -4.43 33.05 0.78
CA TRP A 457 -4.85 31.66 0.71
C TRP A 457 -6.23 31.47 0.07
N LYS A 458 -7.21 32.29 0.47
CA LYS A 458 -8.56 32.23 -0.13
C LYS A 458 -8.53 32.56 -1.62
N ALA A 459 -7.77 33.57 -2.02
CA ALA A 459 -7.64 33.94 -3.44
C ALA A 459 -6.97 32.81 -4.27
N GLU A 460 -5.88 32.22 -3.76
CA GLU A 460 -5.24 31.05 -4.41
C GLU A 460 -6.22 29.87 -4.51
N LYS A 461 -6.92 29.55 -3.42
CA LYS A 461 -7.91 28.46 -3.37
C LYS A 461 -9.06 28.65 -4.36
N ASP A 462 -9.56 29.87 -4.51
CA ASP A 462 -10.64 30.17 -5.45
C ASP A 462 -10.19 29.98 -6.91
N LEU A 463 -8.96 30.37 -7.25
CA LEU A 463 -8.39 30.12 -8.59
C LEU A 463 -8.20 28.63 -8.86
N ILE A 464 -7.67 27.89 -7.88
CA ILE A 464 -7.50 26.43 -7.98
C ILE A 464 -8.86 25.74 -8.18
N ASN A 465 -9.88 26.13 -7.42
CA ASN A 465 -11.24 25.58 -7.57
C ASN A 465 -11.82 25.84 -8.96
N LYS A 466 -11.56 27.01 -9.57
CA LYS A 466 -11.97 27.30 -10.95
C LYS A 466 -11.28 26.40 -11.97
N ILE A 467 -9.97 26.21 -11.84
CA ILE A 467 -9.22 25.26 -12.70
C ILE A 467 -9.81 23.86 -12.60
N GLN A 468 -10.12 23.42 -11.40
CA GLN A 468 -10.71 22.10 -11.15
C GLN A 468 -12.10 21.97 -11.78
N GLN A 469 -12.95 23.00 -11.66
CA GLN A 469 -14.28 22.98 -12.27
C GLN A 469 -14.18 22.90 -13.79
N ASN A 470 -13.29 23.68 -14.39
CA ASN A 470 -13.06 23.63 -15.82
C ASN A 470 -12.54 22.26 -16.30
N LYS A 471 -11.71 21.57 -15.53
CA LYS A 471 -11.27 20.19 -15.85
C LYS A 471 -12.44 19.21 -15.85
N ILE A 472 -13.33 19.29 -14.85
CA ILE A 472 -14.56 18.49 -14.78
C ILE A 472 -15.45 18.75 -16.01
N ASP A 473 -15.61 20.02 -16.37
CA ASP A 473 -16.39 20.43 -17.52
C ASP A 473 -15.79 19.84 -18.83
N ILE A 474 -14.46 19.88 -18.98
CA ILE A 474 -13.74 19.30 -20.12
C ILE A 474 -13.96 17.79 -20.21
N GLU A 475 -13.89 17.07 -19.08
CA GLU A 475 -14.13 15.62 -19.04
C GLU A 475 -15.56 15.28 -19.48
N GLN A 476 -16.56 16.03 -19.01
CA GLN A 476 -17.94 15.87 -19.45
C GLN A 476 -18.10 16.15 -20.95
N LEU A 477 -17.46 17.19 -21.45
CA LEU A 477 -17.46 17.52 -22.86
C LEU A 477 -16.80 16.44 -23.73
N ASN A 478 -15.68 15.85 -23.27
CA ASN A 478 -15.04 14.71 -23.94
C ASN A 478 -15.98 13.51 -24.00
N PHE A 479 -16.66 13.20 -22.90
CA PHE A 479 -17.65 12.13 -22.86
C PHE A 479 -18.84 12.37 -23.82
N GLU A 480 -19.33 13.61 -23.88
CA GLU A 480 -20.37 14.01 -24.84
C GLU A 480 -19.88 13.89 -26.29
N ALA A 481 -18.63 14.28 -26.58
CA ALA A 481 -18.04 14.17 -27.91
C ALA A 481 -17.91 12.69 -28.34
N ASP A 482 -17.41 11.83 -27.47
CA ASP A 482 -17.28 10.39 -27.75
C ASP A 482 -18.65 9.70 -27.95
N ARG A 483 -19.67 10.17 -27.24
CA ARG A 483 -21.04 9.72 -27.46
C ARG A 483 -21.60 10.17 -28.80
N ALA A 484 -21.42 11.45 -29.13
CA ALA A 484 -21.85 12.01 -30.41
C ALA A 484 -21.12 11.32 -31.60
N GLU A 485 -19.83 11.01 -31.44
CA GLU A 485 -19.04 10.27 -32.44
C GLU A 485 -19.61 8.87 -32.72
N ARG A 486 -20.03 8.16 -31.67
CA ARG A 486 -20.69 6.84 -31.81
C ARG A 486 -22.07 6.94 -32.45
N GLU A 487 -22.78 8.05 -32.23
CA GLU A 487 -24.08 8.34 -32.83
C GLU A 487 -23.96 8.88 -34.28
N GLY A 488 -22.72 9.15 -34.75
CA GLY A 488 -22.41 9.66 -36.10
C GLY A 488 -22.62 11.16 -36.28
N ASP A 489 -22.82 11.92 -35.20
CA ASP A 489 -22.99 13.36 -35.21
C ASP A 489 -21.63 14.09 -35.18
N TYR A 490 -20.95 14.08 -36.34
CA TYR A 490 -19.64 14.71 -36.46
C TYR A 490 -19.67 16.25 -36.34
N ALA A 491 -20.80 16.87 -36.60
CA ALA A 491 -20.95 18.33 -36.44
C ALA A 491 -20.87 18.71 -34.95
N LYS A 492 -21.55 17.97 -34.09
CA LYS A 492 -21.52 18.16 -32.66
C LYS A 492 -20.14 17.80 -32.07
N VAL A 493 -19.50 16.77 -32.60
CA VAL A 493 -18.11 16.42 -32.20
C VAL A 493 -17.15 17.59 -32.50
N ALA A 494 -17.26 18.18 -33.68
CA ALA A 494 -16.40 19.29 -34.07
C ALA A 494 -16.64 20.52 -33.19
N GLU A 495 -17.91 20.87 -32.91
CA GLU A 495 -18.26 21.98 -32.01
C GLU A 495 -17.67 21.77 -30.61
N ILE A 496 -17.81 20.56 -30.04
CA ILE A 496 -17.33 20.29 -28.70
C ILE A 496 -15.80 20.34 -28.67
N ARG A 497 -15.10 19.61 -29.55
CA ARG A 497 -13.64 19.47 -29.52
C ARG A 497 -12.91 20.74 -29.93
N TYR A 498 -13.41 21.47 -30.94
CA TYR A 498 -12.70 22.62 -31.51
C TYR A 498 -13.20 23.99 -30.99
N SER A 499 -14.30 24.04 -30.24
CA SER A 499 -14.79 25.30 -29.67
C SER A 499 -14.83 25.22 -28.15
N ARG A 500 -15.72 24.40 -27.58
CA ARG A 500 -16.01 24.41 -26.16
C ARG A 500 -14.84 23.92 -25.28
N ILE A 501 -14.14 22.85 -25.70
CA ILE A 501 -12.97 22.34 -24.96
C ILE A 501 -11.83 23.33 -25.05
N GLN A 502 -11.51 23.88 -26.24
CA GLN A 502 -10.44 24.85 -26.42
C GLN A 502 -10.68 26.15 -25.64
N GLU A 503 -11.93 26.59 -25.52
CA GLU A 503 -12.28 27.75 -24.70
C GLU A 503 -11.96 27.50 -23.22
N LYS A 504 -12.33 26.33 -22.68
CA LYS A 504 -12.03 25.94 -21.31
C LYS A 504 -10.53 25.75 -21.06
N GLU A 505 -9.81 25.19 -22.00
CA GLU A 505 -8.34 25.04 -21.92
C GLU A 505 -7.66 26.41 -21.90
N ARG A 506 -8.11 27.37 -22.72
CA ARG A 506 -7.59 28.73 -22.71
C ARG A 506 -7.89 29.45 -21.39
N GLU A 507 -9.10 29.33 -20.87
CA GLU A 507 -9.46 29.87 -19.57
C GLU A 507 -8.57 29.30 -18.46
N ASN A 508 -8.29 28.00 -18.48
CA ASN A 508 -7.36 27.37 -17.54
C ASN A 508 -5.93 27.91 -17.64
N ALA A 509 -5.42 28.10 -18.85
CA ALA A 509 -4.08 28.68 -19.06
C ALA A 509 -3.98 30.12 -18.54
N GLU A 510 -5.03 30.94 -18.72
CA GLU A 510 -5.12 32.29 -18.18
C GLU A 510 -5.12 32.29 -16.64
N ILE A 511 -5.94 31.42 -16.02
CA ILE A 511 -5.99 31.27 -14.56
C ILE A 511 -4.67 30.76 -13.99
N GLN A 512 -4.00 29.80 -14.65
CA GLN A 512 -2.68 29.31 -14.25
C GLN A 512 -1.63 30.43 -14.28
N THR A 513 -1.68 31.29 -15.30
CA THR A 513 -0.78 32.45 -15.38
C THR A 513 -1.03 33.44 -14.23
N GLN A 514 -2.28 33.69 -13.89
CA GLN A 514 -2.66 34.55 -12.76
C GLN A 514 -2.17 33.95 -11.43
N LEU A 515 -2.36 32.65 -11.25
CA LEU A 515 -1.95 31.93 -10.04
C LEU A 515 -0.43 31.98 -9.88
N GLY A 516 0.31 31.72 -10.95
CA GLY A 516 1.78 31.80 -10.94
C GLY A 516 2.30 33.20 -10.60
N MET A 517 1.62 34.27 -11.07
CA MET A 517 1.94 35.65 -10.70
C MET A 517 1.65 35.97 -9.22
N MET A 518 0.61 35.37 -8.65
CA MET A 518 0.25 35.56 -7.23
C MET A 518 1.18 34.79 -6.29
N GLN A 519 1.60 33.60 -6.66
CA GLN A 519 2.43 32.72 -5.84
C GLN A 519 3.88 33.22 -5.71
N GLY A 520 4.46 33.81 -6.78
CA GLY A 520 5.84 34.28 -6.79
C GLY A 520 6.84 33.22 -6.32
N GLU A 521 7.80 33.61 -5.47
CA GLU A 521 8.78 32.67 -4.89
C GLU A 521 8.25 31.86 -3.68
N LYS A 522 7.05 32.20 -3.15
CA LYS A 522 6.46 31.53 -1.96
C LYS A 522 5.01 31.18 -2.23
N ALA A 523 4.78 30.06 -2.88
CA ALA A 523 3.46 29.45 -2.99
C ALA A 523 2.97 29.01 -1.61
N LEU A 524 1.72 29.36 -1.25
CA LEU A 524 1.08 28.86 -0.03
C LEU A 524 0.46 27.48 -0.26
N ILE A 525 0.03 27.20 -1.48
CA ILE A 525 -0.59 25.95 -1.87
C ILE A 525 0.23 25.34 -3.01
N LYS A 526 0.68 24.09 -2.81
CA LYS A 526 1.26 23.27 -3.86
C LYS A 526 0.14 22.62 -4.67
N GLU A 527 0.26 22.59 -6.00
CA GLU A 527 -0.80 22.07 -6.88
C GLU A 527 -0.39 20.80 -7.63
N GLU A 528 0.88 20.51 -7.65
CA GLU A 528 1.47 19.44 -8.43
C GLU A 528 2.17 18.44 -7.53
N VAL A 529 1.90 17.15 -7.79
CA VAL A 529 2.67 16.06 -7.19
C VAL A 529 3.99 15.93 -7.94
N ASP A 530 5.09 16.03 -7.24
CA ASP A 530 6.45 15.87 -7.78
C ASP A 530 7.16 14.64 -7.21
N ALA A 531 8.43 14.46 -7.56
CA ALA A 531 9.25 13.35 -7.10
C ALA A 531 9.46 13.34 -5.57
N GLU A 532 9.42 14.53 -4.95
CA GLU A 532 9.63 14.70 -3.51
C GLU A 532 8.41 14.17 -2.72
N ASP A 533 7.20 14.42 -3.19
CA ASP A 533 5.97 13.89 -2.58
C ASP A 533 5.94 12.36 -2.63
N ILE A 534 6.36 11.79 -3.75
CA ILE A 534 6.49 10.33 -3.89
C ILE A 534 7.53 9.78 -2.92
N ALA A 535 8.68 10.45 -2.82
CA ALA A 535 9.73 10.06 -1.88
C ALA A 535 9.26 10.15 -0.42
N ASP A 536 8.40 11.13 -0.08
CA ASP A 536 7.75 11.24 1.23
C ASP A 536 6.87 10.02 1.53
N VAL A 537 6.05 9.61 0.58
CA VAL A 537 5.17 8.45 0.75
C VAL A 537 6.00 7.18 0.91
N VAL A 538 7.02 6.99 0.06
CA VAL A 538 7.94 5.84 0.17
C VAL A 538 8.63 5.84 1.54
N SER A 539 9.05 7.01 2.03
CA SER A 539 9.68 7.15 3.34
C SER A 539 8.75 6.72 4.48
N ARG A 540 7.47 7.05 4.39
CA ARG A 540 6.46 6.62 5.39
C ARG A 540 6.22 5.12 5.37
N TRP A 541 6.14 4.52 4.18
CA TRP A 541 5.87 3.09 4.04
C TRP A 541 7.04 2.22 4.48
N THR A 542 8.25 2.66 4.13
CA THR A 542 9.47 1.87 4.36
C THR A 542 10.21 2.24 5.64
N GLY A 543 9.92 3.42 6.21
CA GLY A 543 10.69 4.00 7.30
C GLY A 543 12.07 4.53 6.88
N ILE A 544 12.35 4.61 5.57
CA ILE A 544 13.64 5.06 5.01
C ILE A 544 13.52 6.53 4.68
N PRO A 545 14.42 7.42 5.11
CA PRO A 545 14.33 8.85 4.83
C PRO A 545 14.71 9.19 3.38
N VAL A 546 13.89 8.72 2.42
CA VAL A 546 14.15 8.83 0.97
C VAL A 546 14.21 10.28 0.51
N ASN A 547 13.46 11.20 1.13
CA ASN A 547 13.46 12.63 0.79
C ASN A 547 14.83 13.28 0.95
N LYS A 548 15.52 12.95 2.04
CA LYS A 548 16.86 13.45 2.27
C LYS A 548 17.88 12.85 1.30
N MET A 549 17.53 11.70 0.70
CA MET A 549 18.38 10.99 -0.22
C MET A 549 18.31 11.53 -1.66
N VAL A 550 17.19 12.10 -2.09
CA VAL A 550 16.98 12.51 -3.50
C VAL A 550 17.66 13.85 -3.83
N GLN A 551 17.58 14.85 -2.96
CA GLN A 551 18.10 16.20 -3.27
C GLN A 551 19.55 16.44 -2.89
N SER A 552 20.03 15.81 -1.81
CA SER A 552 21.41 16.06 -1.33
C SER A 552 22.37 14.90 -1.60
N GLU A 553 21.94 13.82 -2.23
CA GLU A 553 22.73 12.60 -2.37
C GLU A 553 24.05 12.84 -3.14
N LYS A 554 24.03 13.59 -4.21
CA LYS A 554 25.24 13.79 -5.01
C LYS A 554 26.30 14.60 -4.25
N GLU A 555 25.91 15.67 -3.59
CA GLU A 555 26.83 16.50 -2.80
C GLU A 555 27.26 15.78 -1.52
N LYS A 556 26.34 15.15 -0.80
CA LYS A 556 26.67 14.37 0.41
C LYS A 556 27.63 13.22 0.10
N LEU A 557 27.38 12.43 -0.96
CA LEU A 557 28.26 11.34 -1.32
C LEU A 557 29.68 11.79 -1.71
N LEU A 558 29.82 13.00 -2.22
CA LEU A 558 31.14 13.60 -2.47
C LEU A 558 31.87 13.96 -1.17
N HIS A 559 31.12 14.30 -0.09
CA HIS A 559 31.67 14.65 1.23
C HIS A 559 31.64 13.52 2.25
N LEU A 560 31.26 12.30 1.84
CA LEU A 560 31.09 11.12 2.72
C LEU A 560 32.33 10.86 3.57
N GLU A 561 33.53 10.97 3.01
CA GLU A 561 34.78 10.76 3.74
C GLU A 561 34.95 11.75 4.89
N ALA A 562 34.72 13.04 4.62
CA ALA A 562 34.85 14.10 5.63
C ALA A 562 33.86 13.91 6.78
N GLU A 563 32.66 13.49 6.47
CA GLU A 563 31.63 13.22 7.48
C GLU A 563 31.93 11.96 8.32
N LEU A 564 32.43 10.89 7.71
CA LEU A 564 32.86 9.71 8.45
C LEU A 564 34.08 10.06 9.35
N HIS A 565 35.00 10.93 8.92
CA HIS A 565 36.10 11.42 9.73
C HIS A 565 35.66 12.29 10.91
N SER A 566 34.49 12.95 10.83
CA SER A 566 33.94 13.71 11.96
C SER A 566 33.68 12.84 13.21
N ARG A 567 33.53 11.52 12.99
CA ARG A 567 33.19 10.54 14.03
C ARG A 567 34.26 9.47 14.22
N VAL A 568 35.01 9.12 13.17
CA VAL A 568 36.06 8.08 13.18
C VAL A 568 37.39 8.73 12.88
N VAL A 569 38.28 8.66 13.84
CA VAL A 569 39.63 9.22 13.72
C VAL A 569 40.57 8.22 13.08
N GLY A 570 41.43 8.69 12.15
CA GLY A 570 42.33 7.83 11.37
C GLY A 570 41.59 6.92 10.40
N GLN A 571 42.17 5.79 10.06
CA GLN A 571 41.57 4.73 9.25
C GLN A 571 41.18 5.15 7.81
N GLU A 572 42.01 5.99 7.17
CA GLU A 572 41.74 6.58 5.86
C GLU A 572 41.46 5.55 4.77
N GLU A 573 42.17 4.40 4.77
CA GLU A 573 41.97 3.32 3.81
C GLU A 573 40.54 2.74 3.92
N ALA A 574 40.09 2.50 5.16
CA ALA A 574 38.76 1.97 5.43
C ALA A 574 37.64 2.94 4.99
N ILE A 575 37.80 4.20 5.34
CA ILE A 575 36.82 5.25 5.02
C ILE A 575 36.75 5.44 3.51
N ARG A 576 37.85 5.49 2.80
CA ARG A 576 37.92 5.63 1.34
C ARG A 576 37.28 4.43 0.64
N ALA A 577 37.64 3.21 1.04
CA ALA A 577 37.10 1.99 0.43
C ALA A 577 35.60 1.91 0.54
N ILE A 578 35.04 2.23 1.70
CA ILE A 578 33.58 2.27 1.92
C ILE A 578 32.95 3.38 1.07
N ALA A 579 33.54 4.58 1.07
CA ALA A 579 32.99 5.71 0.32
C ALA A 579 32.96 5.41 -1.17
N ASP A 580 34.00 4.79 -1.73
CA ASP A 580 34.04 4.41 -3.13
C ASP A 580 33.05 3.30 -3.48
N ALA A 581 32.85 2.32 -2.62
CA ALA A 581 31.85 1.28 -2.84
C ALA A 581 30.44 1.85 -2.83
N VAL A 582 30.13 2.72 -1.88
CA VAL A 582 28.83 3.42 -1.83
C VAL A 582 28.63 4.29 -3.08
N ARG A 583 29.63 5.05 -3.49
CA ARG A 583 29.58 5.86 -4.72
C ARG A 583 29.34 5.00 -5.97
N ARG A 584 30.07 3.88 -6.14
CA ARG A 584 29.87 2.93 -7.26
C ARG A 584 28.45 2.39 -7.29
N SER A 585 27.93 1.97 -6.15
CA SER A 585 26.55 1.45 -6.05
C SER A 585 25.52 2.52 -6.40
N ARG A 586 25.69 3.75 -5.91
CA ARG A 586 24.76 4.85 -6.19
C ARG A 586 24.84 5.36 -7.62
N ALA A 587 25.99 5.22 -8.27
CA ALA A 587 26.17 5.52 -9.68
C ALA A 587 25.62 4.42 -10.63
N GLY A 588 25.09 3.33 -10.08
CA GLY A 588 24.58 2.20 -10.89
C GLY A 588 25.67 1.36 -11.54
N LEU A 589 26.91 1.45 -11.05
CA LEU A 589 28.06 0.75 -11.62
C LEU A 589 28.34 -0.61 -10.97
N ASN A 590 27.56 -1.00 -9.96
CA ASN A 590 27.65 -2.32 -9.32
C ASN A 590 26.71 -3.34 -9.98
N ASP A 591 26.98 -4.63 -9.79
CA ASP A 591 26.05 -5.70 -10.16
C ASP A 591 24.75 -5.53 -9.33
N PRO A 592 23.59 -5.31 -9.99
CA PRO A 592 22.31 -5.06 -9.29
C PRO A 592 21.83 -6.25 -8.49
N ARG A 593 22.47 -7.42 -8.62
CA ARG A 593 22.12 -8.63 -7.86
C ARG A 593 22.84 -8.70 -6.51
N ARG A 594 23.95 -7.99 -6.31
CA ARG A 594 24.77 -8.05 -5.10
C ARG A 594 24.41 -6.97 -4.08
N PRO A 595 24.80 -7.11 -2.80
CA PRO A 595 24.73 -6.02 -1.82
C PRO A 595 25.46 -4.76 -2.28
N ILE A 596 25.16 -3.59 -1.66
CA ILE A 596 25.83 -2.31 -1.94
C ILE A 596 27.35 -2.44 -1.82
N GLY A 597 27.82 -3.16 -0.81
CA GLY A 597 29.21 -3.49 -0.61
C GLY A 597 29.38 -4.53 0.47
N SER A 598 30.49 -5.26 0.41
CA SER A 598 30.84 -6.33 1.35
C SER A 598 32.31 -6.18 1.79
N PHE A 599 32.55 -6.06 3.10
CA PHE A 599 33.85 -5.71 3.66
C PHE A 599 34.25 -6.68 4.79
N ILE A 600 35.55 -7.00 4.86
CA ILE A 600 36.17 -7.59 6.05
C ILE A 600 37.10 -6.54 6.69
N PHE A 601 36.85 -6.21 7.95
CA PHE A 601 37.65 -5.34 8.76
C PHE A 601 38.59 -6.17 9.67
N LEU A 602 39.86 -6.14 9.40
CA LEU A 602 40.91 -6.78 10.17
C LEU A 602 41.57 -5.78 11.12
N GLY A 603 41.95 -6.18 12.32
CA GLY A 603 42.64 -5.31 13.24
C GLY A 603 42.40 -5.63 14.69
N THR A 604 43.18 -4.98 15.57
CA THR A 604 43.08 -5.15 17.00
C THR A 604 41.75 -4.63 17.58
N THR A 605 41.45 -4.95 18.81
CA THR A 605 40.25 -4.44 19.49
C THR A 605 40.39 -2.93 19.75
N GLY A 606 39.32 -2.15 19.63
CA GLY A 606 39.28 -0.74 20.02
C GLY A 606 39.86 0.24 18.98
N VAL A 607 40.10 -0.17 17.73
CA VAL A 607 40.61 0.67 16.63
C VAL A 607 39.52 1.36 15.81
N GLY A 608 38.25 1.18 16.15
CA GLY A 608 37.16 1.89 15.48
C GLY A 608 36.30 1.07 14.49
N LYS A 609 36.52 -0.27 14.32
CA LYS A 609 35.78 -1.11 13.37
C LYS A 609 34.25 -0.99 13.49
N THR A 610 33.74 -1.16 14.69
CA THR A 610 32.28 -1.07 14.95
C THR A 610 31.78 0.38 14.90
N GLU A 611 32.61 1.35 15.26
CA GLU A 611 32.24 2.77 15.22
C GLU A 611 32.09 3.26 13.77
N LEU A 612 32.95 2.81 12.86
CA LEU A 612 32.81 3.10 11.43
C LEU A 612 31.49 2.54 10.86
N ALA A 613 31.13 1.33 11.26
CA ALA A 613 29.84 0.74 10.85
C ALA A 613 28.63 1.56 11.34
N LYS A 614 28.70 2.08 12.60
CA LYS A 614 27.67 2.98 13.15
C LYS A 614 27.63 4.33 12.45
N ALA A 615 28.80 4.95 12.25
CA ALA A 615 28.90 6.22 11.55
C ALA A 615 28.35 6.13 10.12
N LEU A 616 28.60 5.01 9.46
CA LEU A 616 28.06 4.73 8.12
C LEU A 616 26.52 4.59 8.15
N ALA A 617 25.97 3.88 9.14
CA ALA A 617 24.53 3.72 9.29
C ALA A 617 23.85 5.07 9.56
N GLU A 618 24.40 5.87 10.48
CA GLU A 618 23.88 7.21 10.78
C GLU A 618 23.90 8.11 9.54
N TYR A 619 25.02 8.11 8.82
CA TYR A 619 25.18 8.98 7.66
C TYR A 619 24.27 8.60 6.49
N LEU A 620 24.17 7.30 6.17
CA LEU A 620 23.40 6.82 5.02
C LEU A 620 21.89 6.74 5.32
N PHE A 621 21.52 6.49 6.58
CA PHE A 621 20.15 6.20 6.96
C PHE A 621 19.59 7.12 8.05
N ASP A 622 20.33 8.17 8.42
CA ASP A 622 19.97 9.17 9.46
C ASP A 622 19.70 8.55 10.87
N ASP A 623 20.06 7.29 11.08
CA ASP A 623 19.86 6.59 12.36
C ASP A 623 20.94 5.52 12.54
N GLU A 624 21.72 5.64 13.62
CA GLU A 624 22.72 4.62 13.99
C GLU A 624 22.10 3.24 14.30
N ASN A 625 20.79 3.21 14.63
CA ASN A 625 20.05 1.96 14.85
C ASN A 625 19.68 1.23 13.55
N MET A 626 19.92 1.84 12.40
CA MET A 626 19.84 1.14 11.09
C MET A 626 21.04 0.24 10.86
N MET A 627 21.65 -0.24 11.92
CA MET A 627 22.66 -1.27 11.93
C MET A 627 22.15 -2.52 12.65
N THR A 628 22.24 -3.67 11.97
CA THR A 628 21.98 -4.99 12.57
C THR A 628 23.30 -5.62 12.93
N ARG A 629 23.59 -5.75 14.23
CA ARG A 629 24.80 -6.43 14.71
C ARG A 629 24.49 -7.86 15.11
N ILE A 630 25.27 -8.79 14.59
CA ILE A 630 25.21 -10.22 14.89
C ILE A 630 26.59 -10.66 15.36
N ASP A 631 26.68 -11.11 16.60
CA ASP A 631 27.92 -11.60 17.18
C ASP A 631 28.11 -13.08 16.84
N MET A 632 29.14 -13.39 16.08
CA MET A 632 29.42 -14.73 15.59
C MET A 632 29.88 -15.69 16.68
N SER A 633 30.25 -15.19 17.85
CA SER A 633 30.53 -16.03 19.02
C SER A 633 29.32 -16.82 19.52
N GLU A 634 28.09 -16.35 19.19
CA GLU A 634 26.84 -17.06 19.47
C GLU A 634 26.51 -18.15 18.43
N TYR A 635 27.24 -18.23 17.31
CA TYR A 635 26.97 -19.10 16.17
C TYR A 635 28.11 -20.07 15.86
N GLN A 636 28.77 -20.57 16.91
CA GLN A 636 29.88 -21.53 16.81
C GLN A 636 29.39 -22.94 16.55
N GLU A 637 28.16 -23.26 16.94
CA GLU A 637 27.61 -24.62 16.81
C GLU A 637 26.58 -24.70 15.68
N LYS A 638 26.52 -25.87 15.02
CA LYS A 638 25.66 -26.11 13.87
C LYS A 638 24.17 -25.81 14.16
N HIS A 639 23.67 -26.12 15.34
CA HIS A 639 22.28 -25.89 15.68
C HIS A 639 21.94 -24.41 15.87
N THR A 640 22.93 -23.58 16.23
CA THR A 640 22.69 -22.14 16.38
C THR A 640 22.61 -21.43 15.02
N VAL A 641 23.22 -21.99 13.96
CA VAL A 641 23.18 -21.40 12.62
C VAL A 641 21.76 -21.32 12.07
N SER A 642 20.90 -22.28 12.41
CA SER A 642 19.48 -22.22 12.00
C SER A 642 18.73 -21.02 12.56
N ARG A 643 19.19 -20.39 13.66
CA ARG A 643 18.59 -19.17 14.20
C ARG A 643 18.79 -17.96 13.28
N LEU A 644 19.78 -17.98 12.38
CA LEU A 644 19.98 -16.90 11.40
C LEU A 644 18.87 -16.87 10.34
N VAL A 645 18.46 -18.04 9.86
CA VAL A 645 17.49 -18.18 8.75
C VAL A 645 16.11 -18.58 9.25
N GLY A 646 16.04 -19.18 10.45
CA GLY A 646 14.84 -19.75 11.06
C GLY A 646 14.91 -21.27 11.15
N ALA A 647 14.24 -21.84 12.16
CA ALA A 647 14.20 -23.28 12.39
C ALA A 647 13.39 -24.00 11.28
N PRO A 648 13.78 -25.21 10.85
CA PRO A 648 13.01 -26.01 9.90
C PRO A 648 11.61 -26.38 10.44
N PRO A 649 10.65 -26.72 9.56
CA PRO A 649 9.32 -27.16 9.98
C PRO A 649 9.39 -28.33 10.97
N GLY A 650 8.66 -28.22 12.07
CA GLY A 650 8.58 -29.23 13.12
C GLY A 650 9.61 -29.10 14.27
N TYR A 651 10.50 -28.11 14.21
CA TYR A 651 11.41 -27.79 15.31
C TYR A 651 10.88 -26.61 16.15
N VAL A 652 11.29 -26.57 17.43
CA VAL A 652 10.96 -25.46 18.34
C VAL A 652 11.54 -24.14 17.79
N GLY A 653 10.72 -23.08 17.72
CA GLY A 653 11.12 -21.77 17.17
C GLY A 653 10.82 -21.61 15.67
N TYR A 654 10.11 -22.53 15.02
CA TYR A 654 9.72 -22.38 13.61
C TYR A 654 8.91 -21.11 13.34
N ASP A 655 8.03 -20.70 14.27
CA ASP A 655 7.18 -19.52 14.11
C ASP A 655 7.91 -18.20 14.33
N GLU A 656 9.07 -18.20 15.01
CA GLU A 656 9.79 -16.97 15.39
C GLU A 656 10.56 -16.31 14.22
N GLY A 657 10.79 -17.01 13.12
CA GLY A 657 11.62 -16.51 12.01
C GLY A 657 13.11 -16.45 12.34
N GLY A 658 13.95 -16.21 11.34
CA GLY A 658 15.41 -16.11 11.53
C GLY A 658 15.85 -14.73 11.96
N GLN A 659 16.81 -14.61 12.86
CA GLN A 659 17.32 -13.34 13.36
C GLN A 659 17.84 -12.44 12.23
N LEU A 660 18.66 -12.98 11.33
CA LEU A 660 19.21 -12.25 10.20
C LEU A 660 18.11 -11.92 9.17
N THR A 661 17.32 -12.92 8.78
CA THR A 661 16.30 -12.74 7.76
C THR A 661 15.19 -11.81 8.20
N GLU A 662 14.74 -11.88 9.44
CA GLU A 662 13.71 -10.98 9.97
C GLU A 662 14.23 -9.56 10.19
N ALA A 663 15.48 -9.39 10.64
CA ALA A 663 16.10 -8.09 10.81
C ALA A 663 16.21 -7.35 9.47
N VAL A 664 16.70 -8.02 8.42
CA VAL A 664 16.84 -7.39 7.10
C VAL A 664 15.48 -7.22 6.42
N ARG A 665 14.53 -8.12 6.63
CA ARG A 665 13.16 -7.95 6.14
C ARG A 665 12.49 -6.70 6.71
N ARG A 666 12.72 -6.40 8.01
CA ARG A 666 12.20 -5.19 8.66
C ARG A 666 12.98 -3.94 8.32
N LYS A 667 14.29 -4.08 8.06
CA LYS A 667 15.20 -2.99 7.74
C LYS A 667 16.00 -3.35 6.48
N PRO A 668 15.36 -3.32 5.29
CA PRO A 668 16.01 -3.72 4.03
C PRO A 668 17.14 -2.77 3.61
N TYR A 669 17.18 -1.58 4.20
CA TYR A 669 18.25 -0.61 4.11
C TYR A 669 18.96 -0.54 5.46
N SER A 670 20.07 -1.22 5.59
CA SER A 670 20.81 -1.27 6.84
C SER A 670 22.26 -1.69 6.62
N VAL A 671 23.08 -1.39 7.61
CA VAL A 671 24.39 -2.01 7.74
C VAL A 671 24.23 -3.32 8.52
N VAL A 672 24.64 -4.43 7.94
CA VAL A 672 24.66 -5.73 8.63
C VAL A 672 26.09 -6.01 9.07
N LEU A 673 26.32 -5.98 10.36
CA LEU A 673 27.63 -6.19 10.98
C LEU A 673 27.71 -7.61 11.58
N PHE A 674 28.57 -8.45 11.03
CA PHE A 674 28.94 -9.72 11.59
C PHE A 674 30.24 -9.56 12.40
N ASP A 675 30.11 -9.59 13.70
CA ASP A 675 31.24 -9.34 14.59
C ASP A 675 31.97 -10.66 14.91
N GLU A 676 33.30 -10.66 14.91
CA GLU A 676 34.16 -11.81 15.16
C GLU A 676 33.88 -13.01 14.23
N ILE A 677 33.87 -12.73 12.92
CA ILE A 677 33.52 -13.73 11.86
C ILE A 677 34.35 -15.03 11.93
N GLU A 678 35.60 -14.97 12.43
CA GLU A 678 36.47 -16.14 12.63
C GLU A 678 35.92 -17.18 13.60
N LYS A 679 34.97 -16.79 14.45
CA LYS A 679 34.33 -17.70 15.42
C LYS A 679 33.13 -18.44 14.86
N ALA A 680 32.65 -18.04 13.67
CA ALA A 680 31.46 -18.59 13.07
C ALA A 680 31.62 -20.06 12.66
N HIS A 681 30.54 -20.82 12.81
CA HIS A 681 30.49 -22.18 12.27
C HIS A 681 30.60 -22.16 10.72
N PRO A 682 31.26 -23.13 10.07
CA PRO A 682 31.43 -23.19 8.62
C PRO A 682 30.14 -23.06 7.81
N ASP A 683 29.01 -23.51 8.35
CA ASP A 683 27.70 -23.37 7.66
C ASP A 683 27.20 -21.93 7.58
N VAL A 684 27.68 -21.01 8.42
CA VAL A 684 27.40 -19.56 8.33
C VAL A 684 27.95 -18.99 7.02
N PHE A 685 29.16 -19.40 6.64
CA PHE A 685 29.75 -18.95 5.36
C PHE A 685 28.96 -19.43 4.15
N ASN A 686 28.34 -20.62 4.21
CA ASN A 686 27.45 -21.10 3.13
C ASN A 686 26.20 -20.21 2.97
N ILE A 687 25.63 -19.73 4.07
CA ILE A 687 24.52 -18.78 4.05
C ILE A 687 24.97 -17.44 3.48
N LEU A 688 26.09 -16.93 3.95
CA LEU A 688 26.64 -15.65 3.49
C LEU A 688 27.08 -15.67 2.03
N LEU A 689 27.54 -16.80 1.49
CA LEU A 689 27.84 -16.94 0.06
C LEU A 689 26.62 -16.65 -0.79
N GLN A 690 25.45 -17.16 -0.41
CA GLN A 690 24.20 -16.87 -1.13
C GLN A 690 23.84 -15.38 -1.07
N VAL A 691 24.06 -14.74 0.09
CA VAL A 691 23.82 -13.30 0.26
C VAL A 691 24.78 -12.48 -0.62
N LEU A 692 26.06 -12.84 -0.66
CA LEU A 692 27.10 -12.11 -1.38
C LEU A 692 26.97 -12.27 -2.91
N ASP A 693 26.50 -13.42 -3.40
CA ASP A 693 26.37 -13.71 -4.83
C ASP A 693 25.05 -13.20 -5.40
N ASP A 694 23.94 -13.53 -4.73
CA ASP A 694 22.59 -13.29 -5.26
C ASP A 694 21.90 -12.10 -4.59
N GLY A 695 22.47 -11.52 -3.53
CA GLY A 695 21.85 -10.43 -2.75
C GLY A 695 20.50 -10.82 -2.14
N ARG A 696 20.29 -12.11 -1.89
CA ARG A 696 19.03 -12.61 -1.34
C ARG A 696 19.25 -13.86 -0.50
N LEU A 697 18.32 -14.10 0.41
CA LEU A 697 18.33 -15.29 1.26
C LEU A 697 16.90 -15.77 1.48
N THR A 698 16.64 -17.05 1.34
CA THR A 698 15.31 -17.62 1.59
C THR A 698 15.21 -18.03 3.06
N ASP A 699 14.15 -17.55 3.74
CA ASP A 699 13.89 -17.91 5.14
C ASP A 699 13.27 -19.32 5.27
N ASN A 700 13.09 -19.78 6.50
CA ASN A 700 12.49 -21.08 6.81
C ASN A 700 11.02 -21.23 6.39
N LYS A 701 10.33 -20.12 6.08
CA LYS A 701 8.95 -20.06 5.59
C LYS A 701 8.87 -19.99 4.06
N GLY A 702 10.01 -20.09 3.37
CA GLY A 702 10.11 -19.98 1.92
C GLY A 702 10.06 -18.54 1.39
N ARG A 703 10.11 -17.53 2.26
CA ARG A 703 10.07 -16.12 1.83
C ARG A 703 11.46 -15.65 1.42
N LEU A 704 11.52 -14.94 0.31
CA LEU A 704 12.76 -14.36 -0.19
C LEU A 704 13.05 -13.03 0.53
N VAL A 705 14.20 -12.93 1.21
CA VAL A 705 14.67 -11.73 1.88
C VAL A 705 15.73 -11.05 1.02
N ASN A 706 15.56 -9.77 0.74
CA ASN A 706 16.41 -9.01 -0.17
C ASN A 706 17.51 -8.26 0.60
N PHE A 707 18.78 -8.54 0.25
CA PHE A 707 19.99 -7.93 0.81
C PHE A 707 20.66 -6.94 -0.15
N LYS A 708 20.12 -6.68 -1.33
CA LYS A 708 20.73 -5.82 -2.36
C LYS A 708 20.97 -4.39 -1.90
N ASN A 709 20.17 -3.96 -0.94
CA ASN A 709 20.27 -2.60 -0.39
C ASN A 709 20.98 -2.55 0.97
N THR A 710 21.65 -3.62 1.36
CA THR A 710 22.43 -3.66 2.60
C THR A 710 23.93 -3.50 2.34
N ILE A 711 24.64 -3.02 3.35
CA ILE A 711 26.10 -3.06 3.39
C ILE A 711 26.51 -4.12 4.39
N ILE A 712 27.28 -5.10 3.93
CA ILE A 712 27.76 -6.21 4.74
C ILE A 712 29.14 -5.88 5.28
N ILE A 713 29.28 -5.83 6.59
CA ILE A 713 30.56 -5.61 7.26
C ILE A 713 30.84 -6.82 8.18
N MET A 714 32.00 -7.41 8.02
CA MET A 714 32.48 -8.50 8.89
C MET A 714 33.71 -7.99 9.64
N THR A 715 33.76 -8.16 10.94
CA THR A 715 34.95 -7.81 11.72
C THR A 715 35.70 -9.07 12.12
N SER A 716 37.02 -8.96 12.17
CA SER A 716 37.87 -10.03 12.71
C SER A 716 39.01 -9.44 13.53
N ASN A 717 39.34 -10.14 14.60
CA ASN A 717 40.49 -9.86 15.44
C ASN A 717 41.67 -10.80 15.14
N MET A 718 41.59 -11.59 14.06
CA MET A 718 42.62 -12.51 13.62
C MET A 718 43.91 -11.74 13.31
N GLY A 719 45.04 -12.31 13.66
CA GLY A 719 46.35 -11.70 13.45
C GLY A 719 46.66 -10.51 14.36
N SER A 720 45.88 -10.23 15.40
CA SER A 720 46.09 -9.09 16.32
C SER A 720 47.50 -9.09 16.94
N ASN A 721 48.09 -10.26 17.21
CA ASN A 721 49.45 -10.39 17.73
C ASN A 721 50.51 -9.98 16.66
N VAL A 722 50.32 -10.44 15.42
CA VAL A 722 51.20 -10.10 14.30
C VAL A 722 51.14 -8.61 14.02
N ILE A 723 49.93 -8.05 14.03
CA ILE A 723 49.71 -6.59 13.84
C ILE A 723 50.48 -5.83 14.92
N ARG A 724 50.31 -6.19 16.21
CA ARG A 724 51.02 -5.53 17.32
C ARG A 724 52.57 -5.64 17.20
N GLU A 725 53.07 -6.80 16.95
CA GLU A 725 54.52 -7.04 16.84
C GLU A 725 55.16 -6.28 15.69
N ASN A 726 54.50 -6.21 14.53
CA ASN A 726 55.02 -5.51 13.38
C ASN A 726 54.89 -3.98 13.55
N PHE A 727 53.78 -3.49 14.10
CA PHE A 727 53.60 -2.07 14.35
C PHE A 727 54.46 -1.55 15.47
N ALA A 728 54.81 -2.36 16.50
CA ALA A 728 55.79 -1.99 17.52
C ALA A 728 57.19 -1.73 16.96
N LYS A 729 57.51 -2.27 15.77
CA LYS A 729 58.81 -2.08 15.06
C LYS A 729 58.70 -1.02 13.98
N MET A 730 57.54 -0.39 13.79
CA MET A 730 57.29 0.57 12.75
C MET A 730 57.99 1.92 13.05
N THR A 731 58.64 2.47 12.03
CA THR A 731 59.17 3.83 12.04
C THR A 731 58.51 4.68 10.95
N PRO A 732 58.52 5.97 10.99
CA PRO A 732 57.98 6.83 9.95
C PRO A 732 58.48 6.51 8.56
N GLU A 733 59.70 5.99 8.44
CA GLU A 733 60.37 5.72 7.18
C GLU A 733 59.91 4.37 6.56
N ASN A 734 59.52 3.39 7.35
CA ASN A 734 59.11 2.03 6.91
C ASN A 734 57.60 1.77 7.07
N ARG A 735 56.83 2.83 7.31
CA ARG A 735 55.40 2.70 7.64
C ARG A 735 54.61 1.93 6.58
N ASP A 736 54.68 2.39 5.32
CA ASP A 736 53.90 1.79 4.23
C ASP A 736 54.31 0.34 3.95
N GLU A 737 55.62 0.08 3.97
CA GLU A 737 56.16 -1.29 3.82
C GLU A 737 55.68 -2.20 4.96
N THR A 738 55.70 -1.71 6.19
CA THR A 738 55.25 -2.48 7.35
C THR A 738 53.77 -2.79 7.31
N ILE A 739 52.96 -1.83 6.86
CA ILE A 739 51.53 -1.99 6.69
C ILE A 739 51.22 -3.06 5.65
N GLU A 740 51.82 -2.95 4.44
CA GLU A 740 51.61 -3.92 3.36
C GLU A 740 52.10 -5.34 3.72
N LYS A 741 53.24 -5.46 4.36
CA LYS A 741 53.76 -6.73 4.86
C LYS A 741 52.83 -7.36 5.89
N THR A 742 52.42 -6.58 6.87
CA THR A 742 51.48 -7.06 7.92
C THR A 742 50.12 -7.45 7.35
N LYS A 743 49.61 -6.67 6.40
CA LYS A 743 48.39 -6.99 5.68
C LYS A 743 48.48 -8.33 4.95
N GLY A 744 49.62 -8.58 4.27
CA GLY A 744 49.88 -9.85 3.61
C GLY A 744 49.90 -11.06 4.58
N GLU A 745 50.60 -10.90 5.71
CA GLU A 745 50.69 -11.95 6.74
C GLU A 745 49.31 -12.26 7.35
N VAL A 746 48.52 -11.25 7.66
CA VAL A 746 47.18 -11.41 8.23
C VAL A 746 46.22 -12.03 7.21
N ILE A 747 46.31 -11.65 5.93
CA ILE A 747 45.49 -12.24 4.85
C ILE A 747 45.83 -13.72 4.66
N GLU A 748 47.12 -14.10 4.78
CA GLU A 748 47.50 -15.53 4.71
C GLU A 748 46.94 -16.34 5.89
N MET A 749 46.96 -15.79 7.08
CA MET A 749 46.28 -16.41 8.24
C MET A 749 44.78 -16.53 8.01
N LEU A 750 44.12 -15.52 7.43
CA LEU A 750 42.69 -15.51 7.12
C LEU A 750 42.36 -16.63 6.10
N LYS A 751 43.18 -16.83 5.08
CA LYS A 751 43.02 -17.89 4.07
C LYS A 751 43.12 -19.30 4.65
N GLN A 752 43.81 -19.48 5.77
CA GLN A 752 43.87 -20.78 6.47
C GLN A 752 42.59 -21.09 7.24
N THR A 753 41.85 -20.07 7.66
CA THR A 753 40.68 -20.22 8.50
C THR A 753 39.37 -20.10 7.70
N ILE A 754 39.32 -19.16 6.73
CA ILE A 754 38.16 -18.90 5.90
C ILE A 754 38.40 -19.41 4.48
N ARG A 755 37.43 -20.11 3.91
CA ARG A 755 37.51 -20.69 2.58
C ARG A 755 37.85 -19.64 1.51
N PRO A 756 38.76 -19.91 0.58
CA PRO A 756 39.15 -18.98 -0.48
C PRO A 756 37.98 -18.52 -1.35
N GLU A 757 37.00 -19.40 -1.61
CA GLU A 757 35.77 -19.09 -2.35
C GLU A 757 34.94 -17.98 -1.71
N PHE A 758 34.94 -17.92 -0.38
CA PHE A 758 34.23 -16.87 0.36
C PHE A 758 34.99 -15.53 0.27
N LEU A 759 36.31 -15.56 0.49
CA LEU A 759 37.15 -14.37 0.40
C LEU A 759 37.09 -13.72 -0.98
N ASN A 760 37.00 -14.52 -2.05
CA ASN A 760 36.86 -14.00 -3.42
C ASN A 760 35.52 -13.33 -3.73
N ARG A 761 34.53 -13.45 -2.86
CA ARG A 761 33.20 -12.81 -3.00
C ARG A 761 33.10 -11.47 -2.29
N ILE A 762 34.07 -11.17 -1.45
CA ILE A 762 34.13 -9.95 -0.68
C ILE A 762 34.75 -8.86 -1.53
N ASP A 763 34.15 -7.68 -1.53
CA ASP A 763 34.61 -6.58 -2.37
C ASP A 763 35.98 -6.07 -1.89
N GLU A 764 36.16 -5.90 -0.58
CA GLU A 764 37.45 -5.45 -0.03
C GLU A 764 37.75 -6.01 1.36
N THR A 765 39.01 -6.31 1.58
CA THR A 765 39.58 -6.69 2.88
C THR A 765 40.49 -5.55 3.38
N ILE A 766 40.07 -4.93 4.48
CA ILE A 766 40.67 -3.68 4.98
C ILE A 766 41.34 -3.96 6.31
N MET A 767 42.59 -3.50 6.47
CA MET A 767 43.31 -3.59 7.73
C MET A 767 43.21 -2.25 8.48
N PHE A 768 42.64 -2.28 9.68
CA PHE A 768 42.65 -1.16 10.60
C PHE A 768 43.98 -1.05 11.32
N THR A 769 44.60 0.10 11.26
CA THR A 769 45.87 0.38 11.89
C THR A 769 45.69 0.65 13.39
N PRO A 770 46.66 0.27 14.24
CA PRO A 770 46.68 0.70 15.65
C PRO A 770 46.70 2.24 15.75
N LEU A 771 45.97 2.77 16.75
CA LEU A 771 45.84 4.22 16.96
C LEU A 771 47.12 4.77 17.59
N ASN A 772 47.58 5.96 17.16
CA ASN A 772 48.66 6.69 17.77
C ASN A 772 48.14 7.65 18.85
N GLU A 773 49.08 8.24 19.65
CA GLU A 773 48.73 9.12 20.78
C GLU A 773 47.88 10.34 20.34
N LYS A 774 48.18 10.94 19.19
CA LYS A 774 47.40 12.08 18.65
C LYS A 774 45.98 11.70 18.28
N GLU A 775 45.84 10.54 17.65
CA GLU A 775 44.51 9.99 17.28
C GLU A 775 43.68 9.69 18.54
N ILE A 776 44.34 9.22 19.65
CA ILE A 776 43.66 9.02 20.91
C ILE A 776 43.21 10.35 21.52
N GLU A 777 44.04 11.39 21.49
CA GLU A 777 43.64 12.72 21.95
C GLU A 777 42.45 13.28 21.17
N GLU A 778 42.42 13.08 19.85
CA GLU A 778 41.27 13.46 19.02
C GLU A 778 40.00 12.67 19.40
N ILE A 779 40.13 11.37 19.69
CA ILE A 779 39.03 10.54 20.15
C ILE A 779 38.49 11.04 21.51
N VAL A 780 39.38 11.38 22.43
CA VAL A 780 38.99 11.98 23.73
C VAL A 780 38.24 13.29 23.49
N GLY A 781 38.73 14.13 22.56
CA GLY A 781 38.09 15.38 22.17
C GLY A 781 36.65 15.15 21.64
N LEU A 782 36.45 14.17 20.78
CA LEU A 782 35.14 13.82 20.25
C LEU A 782 34.18 13.35 21.38
N GLN A 783 34.65 12.49 22.31
CA GLN A 783 33.85 12.02 23.44
C GLN A 783 33.47 13.17 24.38
N ILE A 784 34.42 14.07 24.69
CA ILE A 784 34.17 15.27 25.50
C ILE A 784 33.15 16.21 24.81
N ASN A 785 33.24 16.40 23.48
CA ASN A 785 32.27 17.20 22.76
C ASN A 785 30.84 16.61 22.83
N GLY A 786 30.71 15.29 22.86
CA GLY A 786 29.42 14.61 23.14
C GLY A 786 28.89 14.97 24.53
N ILE A 787 29.75 14.98 25.55
CA ILE A 787 29.40 15.35 26.92
C ILE A 787 29.03 16.84 27.00
N LYS A 788 29.79 17.73 26.35
CA LYS A 788 29.45 19.16 26.25
C LYS A 788 28.05 19.39 25.73
N LYS A 789 27.68 18.72 24.64
CA LYS A 789 26.32 18.79 24.05
C LYS A 789 25.24 18.28 25.04
N MET A 790 25.53 17.20 25.75
CA MET A 790 24.60 16.64 26.75
C MET A 790 24.40 17.62 27.95
N LEU A 791 25.46 18.21 28.45
CA LEU A 791 25.42 19.16 29.57
C LEU A 791 24.77 20.50 29.19
N ALA A 792 25.01 20.98 27.97
CA ALA A 792 24.35 22.17 27.42
C ALA A 792 22.81 22.08 27.41
N ARG A 793 22.25 20.89 27.19
CA ARG A 793 20.78 20.66 27.31
C ARG A 793 20.27 20.87 28.73
N ASN A 794 21.14 20.75 29.73
CA ASN A 794 20.83 20.99 31.15
C ASN A 794 21.26 22.39 31.64
N GLY A 795 21.63 23.28 30.71
CA GLY A 795 22.08 24.64 31.02
C GLY A 795 23.47 24.71 31.62
N VAL A 796 24.32 23.68 31.43
CA VAL A 796 25.68 23.65 31.99
C VAL A 796 26.69 23.72 30.83
N THR A 797 27.59 24.69 30.88
CA THR A 797 28.69 24.85 29.89
C THR A 797 29.96 24.17 30.43
N LEU A 798 30.61 23.35 29.60
CA LEU A 798 31.83 22.63 29.92
C LEU A 798 32.97 23.05 28.99
N GLU A 799 34.12 23.38 29.57
CA GLU A 799 35.38 23.62 28.89
C GLU A 799 36.44 22.64 29.38
N VAL A 800 37.30 22.17 28.52
CA VAL A 800 38.36 21.21 28.85
C VAL A 800 39.66 21.74 28.26
N THR A 801 40.72 21.86 29.09
CA THR A 801 42.02 22.33 28.64
C THR A 801 42.74 21.27 27.83
N PRO A 802 43.66 21.65 26.92
CA PRO A 802 44.47 20.68 26.17
C PRO A 802 45.27 19.74 27.06
N SER A 803 45.76 20.23 28.22
CA SER A 803 46.46 19.40 29.20
C SER A 803 45.58 18.32 29.82
N ALA A 804 44.31 18.66 30.10
CA ALA A 804 43.34 17.66 30.59
C ALA A 804 42.95 16.65 29.53
N LEU A 805 42.88 17.04 28.25
CA LEU A 805 42.67 16.14 27.13
C LEU A 805 43.82 15.12 26.99
N HIS A 806 45.05 15.60 27.05
CA HIS A 806 46.26 14.76 27.01
C HIS A 806 46.28 13.77 28.18
N PHE A 807 46.03 14.21 29.39
CA PHE A 807 45.95 13.35 30.58
C PHE A 807 44.87 12.28 30.43
N LEU A 808 43.69 12.63 29.93
CA LEU A 808 42.62 11.66 29.67
C LEU A 808 42.99 10.67 28.55
N ALA A 809 43.81 11.08 27.57
CA ALA A 809 44.30 10.22 26.52
C ALA A 809 45.31 9.19 27.05
N GLU A 810 46.26 9.62 27.90
CA GLU A 810 47.21 8.74 28.59
C GLU A 810 46.50 7.69 29.46
N GLU A 811 45.59 8.14 30.32
CA GLU A 811 44.79 7.27 31.21
C GLU A 811 43.81 6.35 30.46
N GLY A 812 43.39 6.76 29.29
CA GLY A 812 42.43 6.03 28.43
C GLY A 812 43.09 5.16 27.38
N TYR A 813 44.37 5.23 27.17
CA TYR A 813 45.09 4.42 26.18
C TYR A 813 45.57 3.08 26.78
N ASP A 814 45.33 2.03 26.05
CA ASP A 814 45.85 0.69 26.36
C ASP A 814 46.32 0.02 25.06
N PRO A 815 47.61 -0.41 24.97
CA PRO A 815 48.11 -1.05 23.76
C PRO A 815 47.37 -2.32 23.37
N GLU A 816 46.69 -2.99 24.28
CA GLU A 816 45.90 -4.21 24.00
C GLU A 816 44.45 -3.90 23.55
N PHE A 817 43.86 -2.87 24.20
CA PHE A 817 42.44 -2.57 24.03
C PHE A 817 42.20 -1.26 23.25
N GLY A 818 43.26 -0.60 22.74
CA GLY A 818 43.19 0.63 21.97
C GLY A 818 42.45 1.78 22.69
N ALA A 819 41.49 2.42 22.02
CA ALA A 819 40.70 3.50 22.62
C ALA A 819 39.49 3.02 23.45
N ARG A 820 39.27 1.68 23.61
CA ARG A 820 38.12 1.15 24.36
C ARG A 820 38.09 1.61 25.84
N PRO A 821 39.25 1.74 26.56
CA PRO A 821 39.26 2.24 27.91
C PRO A 821 38.94 3.74 28.04
N VAL A 822 39.14 4.54 26.98
CA VAL A 822 38.92 6.01 27.00
C VAL A 822 37.53 6.35 27.57
N LYS A 823 36.50 5.68 27.09
CA LYS A 823 35.12 5.92 27.56
C LYS A 823 34.99 5.65 29.06
N ARG A 824 35.64 4.62 29.57
CA ARG A 824 35.65 4.28 31.00
C ARG A 824 36.45 5.27 31.81
N ALA A 825 37.58 5.75 31.29
CA ALA A 825 38.37 6.81 31.94
C ALA A 825 37.58 8.10 32.07
N ILE A 826 36.91 8.54 30.98
CA ILE A 826 36.05 9.74 31.00
C ILE A 826 34.88 9.55 32.00
N HIS A 827 34.23 8.40 32.04
CA HIS A 827 33.18 8.13 33.02
C HIS A 827 33.69 8.20 34.44
N ARG A 828 34.83 7.57 34.71
CA ARG A 828 35.44 7.53 36.04
C ARG A 828 35.93 8.91 36.50
N LEU A 829 36.68 9.60 35.65
CA LEU A 829 37.42 10.80 36.02
C LEU A 829 36.62 12.10 35.83
N VAL A 830 35.72 12.12 34.86
CA VAL A 830 34.94 13.31 34.49
C VAL A 830 33.49 13.22 34.98
N LEU A 831 32.71 12.27 34.46
CA LEU A 831 31.26 12.23 34.69
C LEU A 831 30.91 11.96 36.15
N ASN A 832 31.62 11.06 36.83
CA ASN A 832 31.36 10.78 38.24
C ASN A 832 31.60 11.99 39.16
N GLN A 833 32.61 12.78 38.88
CA GLN A 833 32.91 13.99 39.64
C GLN A 833 31.89 15.09 39.32
N LEU A 834 31.65 15.34 38.05
CA LEU A 834 30.64 16.33 37.63
C LEU A 834 29.25 16.02 38.19
N SER A 835 28.84 14.75 38.21
CA SER A 835 27.53 14.37 38.76
C SER A 835 27.45 14.70 40.26
N LYS A 836 28.53 14.47 41.02
CA LYS A 836 28.57 14.82 42.46
C LYS A 836 28.49 16.33 42.70
N ASP A 837 29.21 17.12 41.89
CA ASP A 837 29.25 18.56 42.03
C ASP A 837 27.94 19.22 41.60
N ILE A 838 27.30 18.72 40.56
CA ILE A 838 25.98 19.18 40.12
C ILE A 838 24.90 18.83 41.17
N LEU A 839 24.88 17.59 41.69
CA LEU A 839 23.91 17.18 42.71
C LEU A 839 24.12 17.89 44.04
N ALA A 840 25.38 18.22 44.41
CA ALA A 840 25.73 18.99 45.60
C ALA A 840 25.46 20.48 45.42
N GLN A 841 24.92 20.94 44.30
CA GLN A 841 24.67 22.34 43.95
C GLN A 841 25.92 23.23 44.08
N LYS A 842 27.10 22.66 43.82
CA LYS A 842 28.37 23.37 43.84
C LYS A 842 28.69 24.05 42.52
N VAL A 843 27.92 23.78 41.49
CA VAL A 843 28.12 24.31 40.15
C VAL A 843 27.27 25.56 39.93
N ASP A 844 27.91 26.64 39.59
CA ASP A 844 27.28 27.87 39.13
C ASP A 844 26.96 27.72 37.65
N LYS A 845 25.66 27.64 37.32
CA LYS A 845 25.20 27.40 35.92
C LYS A 845 25.51 28.60 35.01
N ASP A 846 25.72 29.77 35.57
CA ASP A 846 25.99 30.97 34.79
C ASP A 846 27.47 31.08 34.40
N LYS A 847 28.35 30.19 34.90
CA LYS A 847 29.77 30.10 34.55
C LYS A 847 30.14 28.75 33.93
N PRO A 848 31.11 28.72 33.00
CA PRO A 848 31.59 27.45 32.46
C PRO A 848 32.36 26.65 33.50
N ILE A 849 32.16 25.35 33.53
CA ILE A 849 33.00 24.43 34.29
C ILE A 849 34.25 24.18 33.47
N VAL A 850 35.42 24.54 33.97
CA VAL A 850 36.70 24.30 33.32
C VAL A 850 37.37 23.08 33.95
N ILE A 851 37.65 22.06 33.14
CA ILE A 851 38.42 20.89 33.55
C ILE A 851 39.88 21.12 33.16
N ASP A 852 40.77 21.08 34.16
CA ASP A 852 42.20 21.30 34.03
C ASP A 852 42.96 20.17 34.77
N THR A 853 44.28 20.13 34.64
CA THR A 853 45.16 19.22 35.42
C THR A 853 45.87 20.00 36.50
N ASP A 854 46.15 19.39 37.65
CA ASP A 854 46.91 20.02 38.76
C ASP A 854 48.44 19.76 38.66
N GLY A 855 48.88 19.10 37.57
CA GLY A 855 50.30 18.78 37.40
C GLY A 855 50.76 17.56 38.21
N ALA A 856 49.89 16.91 38.94
CA ALA A 856 50.10 15.72 39.75
C ALA A 856 48.88 14.79 39.58
N ASP A 857 48.92 13.85 38.65
CA ASP A 857 48.00 12.69 38.48
C ASP A 857 46.47 12.90 38.67
N GLY A 858 45.94 14.17 38.53
CA GLY A 858 44.52 14.44 38.77
C GLY A 858 43.90 15.53 37.92
N LEU A 859 42.55 15.45 37.77
CA LEU A 859 41.72 16.47 37.12
C LEU A 859 41.16 17.44 38.18
N VAL A 860 41.25 18.73 37.88
CA VAL A 860 40.68 19.80 38.73
C VAL A 860 39.50 20.44 37.97
N PHE A 861 38.40 20.63 38.72
CA PHE A 861 37.18 21.21 38.16
C PHE A 861 37.06 22.65 38.73
N LYS A 862 37.14 23.63 37.86
CA LYS A 862 37.03 25.07 38.20
C LYS A 862 35.70 25.59 37.66
N ASN A 863 34.90 26.25 38.51
CA ASN A 863 33.61 26.82 38.07
C ASN A 863 33.44 28.25 38.65
#